data_70d3050760620d5250d5062a386589fe
#
_entry.id   70d3050760620d5250d5062a386589fe
#
_cell.length_a   1.000
_cell.length_b   1.000
_cell.length_c   1.000
_cell.angle_alpha   90.00
_cell.angle_beta   90.00
_cell.angle_gamma   90.00
#
_symmetry.space_group_name_H-M   'P 1'
#
loop_
_entity.id
_entity.type
_entity.pdbx_description
1 polymer ?
#
loop_
_entity_poly.entity_id
_entity_poly.type
_entity_poly.pdbx_seq_one_letter_code
_entity_poly.pdbx_strand_id
1 'polypeptide(L)'
;MKLVCDLEADGLYQEATQIWCAVFKCTETKQVWRFRTQAKIEAMLDKATVLIMHNGIGYDKPLMKKIWGYEYKGRVIDTVLLSRELYKNQPVPEQMKLDYAAIPHKENAKQYIGKDYVKDISDDGNGYTVIEYHNGMVKKLSNRGKKLDGPHSLAAWGYRLGRGKVEHEDWSQYTPAMMHRCVEDVEITYLVYLRMQEKLKSGAFPPRAVWLTMDFMDCISRQEKHGWKLDIPRCERYIRQLSTWVERIDNVLHPQLPMIPTIKEDRMEDGVSEGVQAPFTKAGTMALRLQKWIDKNALDNFGSNVGGPFCRVDFRRVNLASDKEVKEFLLDLGWQPEEYNYSKKEVDEDGNPVRTSPKLSSDDSFIGVDGKMGRLICKRVQCVHRRSNIQGWLDRVRDDGRLESRVSGFADTYRVRHANIANVPNTESFYGTQMRSCFIAEKGMILVSADAASCQDRMLISRARDAGIEDKVFEDMILNGDKKKGTDSHTRARDELNKVFEAEGYPLITRGGAKNFNYAYKFNAGNKKLGSMAGVVNETAAKNLGTKLRLALDEVFQAQVKLEEHLKIEWKKTARRRQVSYTWKGRKQEKTEFFNGKIKGLDGRMILIRNEKDILVFMLQADEALTMQKATVLQDIELRNKYVDGVDFKQVCMYHDETTFECRPEIAEDVKGIMERAINYAGKHFNLSIEQTGDGAIGLNWAEVH
;
A
#
# COMPACT_ATOMS: atom_id res chain seq x y z
N MET A 1 -12.00 -35.35 -4.71
CA MET A 1 -10.64 -35.47 -5.26
C MET A 1 -9.94 -34.11 -5.12
N LYS A 2 -8.60 -34.11 -5.05
CA LYS A 2 -7.80 -32.87 -5.21
C LYS A 2 -7.33 -32.76 -6.65
N LEU A 3 -7.76 -31.72 -7.34
CA LEU A 3 -7.46 -31.51 -8.75
C LEU A 3 -6.70 -30.20 -8.96
N VAL A 4 -5.64 -30.25 -9.75
CA VAL A 4 -5.05 -29.04 -10.36
C VAL A 4 -5.89 -28.70 -11.57
N CYS A 5 -6.24 -27.42 -11.73
CA CYS A 5 -7.11 -26.96 -12.79
C CYS A 5 -6.63 -25.61 -13.33
N ASP A 6 -6.84 -25.43 -14.63
CA ASP A 6 -6.68 -24.17 -15.35
C ASP A 6 -7.75 -24.05 -16.42
N LEU A 7 -8.17 -22.82 -16.72
CA LEU A 7 -9.20 -22.49 -17.73
C LEU A 7 -8.62 -21.50 -18.73
N GLU A 8 -9.01 -21.64 -20.01
CA GLU A 8 -8.69 -20.66 -21.04
C GLU A 8 -9.98 -19.99 -21.55
N ALA A 9 -9.95 -18.65 -21.65
CA ALA A 9 -11.09 -17.83 -22.05
C ALA A 9 -10.70 -16.83 -23.14
N ASP A 10 -11.70 -16.14 -23.71
CA ASP A 10 -11.54 -15.17 -24.79
C ASP A 10 -10.98 -13.81 -24.37
N GLY A 11 -10.79 -13.54 -23.08
CA GLY A 11 -10.26 -12.26 -22.62
C GLY A 11 -10.04 -12.18 -21.11
N LEU A 12 -9.69 -10.98 -20.63
CA LEU A 12 -9.62 -10.69 -19.21
C LEU A 12 -11.01 -10.67 -18.58
N TYR A 13 -11.11 -10.77 -17.26
CA TYR A 13 -12.39 -10.91 -16.55
C TYR A 13 -13.48 -9.93 -16.99
N GLN A 14 -13.15 -8.65 -17.21
CA GLN A 14 -14.15 -7.64 -17.60
C GLN A 14 -14.69 -7.90 -19.01
N GLU A 15 -13.85 -8.30 -19.92
CA GLU A 15 -14.11 -8.47 -21.36
C GLU A 15 -14.57 -9.88 -21.70
N ALA A 16 -14.17 -10.88 -20.91
CA ALA A 16 -14.42 -12.28 -21.21
C ALA A 16 -15.91 -12.62 -21.28
N THR A 17 -16.27 -13.31 -22.35
CA THR A 17 -17.64 -13.75 -22.67
C THR A 17 -17.75 -15.26 -22.80
N GLN A 18 -16.62 -15.95 -23.01
CA GLN A 18 -16.60 -17.41 -23.24
C GLN A 18 -15.38 -18.08 -22.62
N ILE A 19 -15.57 -19.27 -22.06
CA ILE A 19 -14.50 -20.19 -21.65
C ILE A 19 -14.37 -21.27 -22.76
N TRP A 20 -13.17 -21.38 -23.33
CA TRP A 20 -12.88 -22.26 -24.45
C TRP A 20 -12.59 -23.69 -24.04
N CYS A 21 -11.84 -23.87 -22.95
CA CYS A 21 -11.45 -25.19 -22.48
C CYS A 21 -11.01 -25.16 -21.01
N ALA A 22 -10.92 -26.35 -20.42
CA ALA A 22 -10.37 -26.58 -19.11
C ALA A 22 -9.56 -27.88 -19.11
N VAL A 23 -8.50 -27.87 -18.31
CA VAL A 23 -7.67 -29.04 -18.04
C VAL A 23 -7.64 -29.32 -16.55
N PHE A 24 -7.77 -30.60 -16.20
CA PHE A 24 -7.72 -31.09 -14.83
C PHE A 24 -6.64 -32.16 -14.68
N LYS A 25 -5.90 -32.14 -13.56
CA LYS A 25 -4.94 -33.18 -13.20
C LYS A 25 -5.15 -33.63 -11.76
N CYS A 26 -5.35 -34.93 -11.54
CA CYS A 26 -5.45 -35.47 -10.19
C CYS A 26 -4.07 -35.45 -9.50
N THR A 27 -4.02 -34.94 -8.28
CA THR A 27 -2.75 -34.90 -7.52
C THR A 27 -2.26 -36.26 -7.09
N GLU A 28 -3.14 -37.25 -6.96
CA GLU A 28 -2.85 -38.61 -6.53
C GLU A 28 -2.52 -39.54 -7.70
N THR A 29 -3.49 -39.71 -8.62
CA THR A 29 -3.36 -40.65 -9.75
C THR A 29 -2.57 -40.10 -10.91
N LYS A 30 -2.30 -38.77 -10.96
CA LYS A 30 -1.65 -38.06 -12.09
C LYS A 30 -2.47 -38.06 -13.39
N GLN A 31 -3.65 -38.63 -13.39
CA GLN A 31 -4.52 -38.63 -14.55
C GLN A 31 -4.88 -37.22 -14.98
N VAL A 32 -4.87 -36.96 -16.29
CA VAL A 32 -5.18 -35.67 -16.92
C VAL A 32 -6.45 -35.80 -17.74
N TRP A 33 -7.36 -34.84 -17.55
CA TRP A 33 -8.58 -34.72 -18.34
C TRP A 33 -8.60 -33.35 -19.05
N ARG A 34 -9.11 -33.35 -20.27
CA ARG A 34 -9.22 -32.17 -21.14
C ARG A 34 -10.66 -32.04 -21.58
N PHE A 35 -11.27 -30.90 -21.33
CA PHE A 35 -12.66 -30.65 -21.67
C PHE A 35 -12.83 -29.32 -22.39
N ARG A 36 -13.88 -29.29 -23.29
CA ARG A 36 -14.26 -28.11 -24.06
C ARG A 36 -15.71 -27.69 -23.83
N THR A 37 -16.48 -28.50 -23.14
CA THR A 37 -17.91 -28.25 -22.95
C THR A 37 -18.20 -27.97 -21.49
N GLN A 38 -19.01 -26.97 -21.23
CA GLN A 38 -19.42 -26.55 -19.88
C GLN A 38 -19.85 -27.75 -19.03
N ALA A 39 -20.79 -28.56 -19.50
CA ALA A 39 -21.34 -29.69 -18.76
C ALA A 39 -20.27 -30.70 -18.29
N LYS A 40 -19.24 -30.98 -19.10
CA LYS A 40 -18.15 -31.88 -18.71
C LYS A 40 -17.19 -31.22 -17.72
N ILE A 41 -16.98 -29.90 -17.82
CA ILE A 41 -16.15 -29.12 -16.92
C ILE A 41 -16.83 -29.08 -15.56
N GLU A 42 -18.10 -28.70 -15.48
CA GLU A 42 -18.88 -28.66 -14.23
C GLU A 42 -18.94 -30.03 -13.55
N ALA A 43 -19.22 -31.10 -14.32
CA ALA A 43 -19.22 -32.48 -13.79
C ALA A 43 -17.87 -32.92 -13.21
N MET A 44 -16.73 -32.33 -13.66
CA MET A 44 -15.42 -32.58 -13.08
C MET A 44 -15.19 -31.69 -11.85
N LEU A 45 -15.62 -30.43 -11.90
CA LEU A 45 -15.58 -29.51 -10.75
C LEU A 45 -16.37 -30.07 -9.57
N ASP A 46 -17.55 -30.64 -9.79
CA ASP A 46 -18.40 -31.24 -8.75
C ASP A 46 -17.73 -32.44 -8.05
N LYS A 47 -16.80 -33.13 -8.72
CA LYS A 47 -16.00 -34.21 -8.12
C LYS A 47 -14.82 -33.71 -7.30
N ALA A 48 -14.43 -32.45 -7.47
CA ALA A 48 -13.30 -31.85 -6.78
C ALA A 48 -13.72 -31.36 -5.39
N THR A 49 -13.05 -31.83 -4.34
CA THR A 49 -13.20 -31.28 -2.99
C THR A 49 -12.25 -30.09 -2.75
N VAL A 50 -11.10 -30.11 -3.47
CA VAL A 50 -10.13 -29.02 -3.47
C VAL A 50 -9.62 -28.82 -4.89
N LEU A 51 -9.69 -27.60 -5.37
CA LEU A 51 -9.01 -27.15 -6.59
C LEU A 51 -7.69 -26.49 -6.24
N ILE A 52 -6.69 -26.75 -7.05
CA ILE A 52 -5.36 -26.11 -6.99
C ILE A 52 -5.22 -25.33 -8.28
N MET A 53 -5.15 -24.01 -8.18
CA MET A 53 -5.15 -23.13 -9.35
C MET A 53 -4.08 -22.06 -9.20
N HIS A 54 -3.67 -21.44 -10.29
CA HIS A 54 -2.73 -20.32 -10.29
C HIS A 54 -3.47 -19.01 -10.58
N ASN A 55 -3.79 -18.22 -9.57
CA ASN A 55 -4.68 -17.05 -9.61
C ASN A 55 -6.18 -17.42 -9.78
N GLY A 56 -6.56 -18.63 -9.43
CA GLY A 56 -7.93 -19.14 -9.62
C GLY A 56 -8.97 -18.42 -8.78
N ILE A 57 -8.62 -17.94 -7.58
CA ILE A 57 -9.49 -17.13 -6.73
C ILE A 57 -9.72 -15.75 -7.37
N GLY A 58 -8.71 -15.17 -8.00
CA GLY A 58 -8.81 -13.87 -8.64
C GLY A 58 -9.45 -13.87 -10.02
N TYR A 59 -9.38 -14.98 -10.75
CA TYR A 59 -9.81 -15.05 -12.14
C TYR A 59 -10.78 -16.21 -12.45
N ASP A 60 -10.34 -17.46 -12.37
CA ASP A 60 -11.12 -18.60 -12.89
C ASP A 60 -12.45 -18.80 -12.15
N LYS A 61 -12.43 -18.77 -10.81
CA LYS A 61 -13.63 -18.95 -10.00
C LYS A 61 -14.68 -17.86 -10.26
N PRO A 62 -14.35 -16.56 -10.23
CA PRO A 62 -15.31 -15.52 -10.60
C PRO A 62 -15.71 -15.58 -12.09
N LEU A 63 -14.82 -16.03 -12.98
CA LEU A 63 -15.14 -16.16 -14.41
C LEU A 63 -16.23 -17.22 -14.66
N MET A 64 -16.13 -18.39 -14.02
CA MET A 64 -17.17 -19.43 -14.10
C MET A 64 -18.53 -18.90 -13.61
N LYS A 65 -18.55 -18.12 -12.53
CA LYS A 65 -19.79 -17.48 -12.03
C LYS A 65 -20.34 -16.46 -13.02
N LYS A 66 -19.45 -15.64 -13.65
CA LYS A 66 -19.84 -14.62 -14.63
C LYS A 66 -20.44 -15.22 -15.89
N ILE A 67 -19.78 -16.23 -16.46
CA ILE A 67 -20.13 -16.75 -17.80
C ILE A 67 -21.19 -17.84 -17.73
N TRP A 68 -21.11 -18.74 -16.75
CA TRP A 68 -21.97 -19.92 -16.64
C TRP A 68 -22.97 -19.84 -15.49
N GLY A 69 -22.88 -18.85 -14.62
CA GLY A 69 -23.65 -18.84 -13.36
C GLY A 69 -23.19 -19.94 -12.38
N TYR A 70 -22.12 -20.68 -12.72
CA TYR A 70 -21.63 -21.79 -11.92
C TYR A 70 -20.78 -21.29 -10.75
N GLU A 71 -21.16 -21.65 -9.52
CA GLU A 71 -20.42 -21.33 -8.33
C GLU A 71 -19.79 -22.57 -7.71
N TYR A 72 -18.47 -22.70 -7.83
CA TYR A 72 -17.73 -23.79 -7.22
C TYR A 72 -17.83 -23.75 -5.71
N LYS A 73 -18.33 -24.83 -5.09
CA LYS A 73 -18.59 -24.93 -3.63
C LYS A 73 -17.41 -25.51 -2.83
N GLY A 74 -16.46 -26.13 -3.50
CA GLY A 74 -15.27 -26.67 -2.85
C GLY A 74 -14.25 -25.60 -2.48
N ARG A 75 -13.16 -26.03 -1.85
CA ARG A 75 -12.06 -25.12 -1.44
C ARG A 75 -11.03 -24.96 -2.56
N VAL A 76 -10.42 -23.77 -2.62
CA VAL A 76 -9.37 -23.48 -3.61
C VAL A 76 -8.05 -23.23 -2.88
N ILE A 77 -6.97 -23.83 -3.38
CA ILE A 77 -5.59 -23.47 -3.05
C ILE A 77 -5.05 -22.66 -4.24
N ASP A 78 -4.91 -21.36 -4.04
CA ASP A 78 -4.35 -20.47 -5.04
C ASP A 78 -2.83 -20.40 -4.88
N THR A 79 -2.10 -20.87 -5.89
CA THR A 79 -0.64 -20.97 -5.82
C THR A 79 0.04 -19.60 -5.95
N VAL A 80 -0.60 -18.56 -6.52
CA VAL A 80 -0.05 -17.19 -6.51
C VAL A 80 -0.04 -16.64 -5.08
N LEU A 81 -1.17 -16.77 -4.38
CA LEU A 81 -1.31 -16.30 -3.00
C LEU A 81 -0.34 -17.04 -2.09
N LEU A 82 -0.30 -18.38 -2.20
CA LEU A 82 0.59 -19.19 -1.40
C LEU A 82 2.07 -18.91 -1.72
N SER A 83 2.39 -18.64 -2.99
CA SER A 83 3.74 -18.25 -3.41
C SER A 83 4.20 -16.95 -2.75
N ARG A 84 3.34 -15.95 -2.72
CA ARG A 84 3.63 -14.66 -2.08
C ARG A 84 3.89 -14.80 -0.59
N GLU A 85 3.21 -15.72 0.09
CA GLU A 85 3.40 -15.97 1.51
C GLU A 85 4.67 -16.80 1.80
N LEU A 86 4.91 -17.84 1.05
CA LEU A 86 6.04 -18.75 1.29
C LEU A 86 7.38 -18.22 0.76
N TYR A 87 7.36 -17.33 -0.25
CA TYR A 87 8.54 -16.86 -0.97
C TYR A 87 8.56 -15.32 -1.12
N LYS A 88 8.28 -14.59 -0.03
CA LYS A 88 8.10 -13.12 0.00
C LYS A 88 9.17 -12.31 -0.74
N ASN A 89 10.43 -12.72 -0.68
CA ASN A 89 11.57 -12.00 -1.25
C ASN A 89 12.13 -12.67 -2.52
N GLN A 90 11.33 -13.49 -3.20
CA GLN A 90 11.79 -14.19 -4.39
C GLN A 90 11.96 -13.22 -5.56
N PRO A 91 13.16 -13.09 -6.16
CA PRO A 91 13.37 -12.23 -7.32
C PRO A 91 12.80 -12.86 -8.59
N VAL A 92 12.58 -12.03 -9.62
CA VAL A 92 12.34 -12.55 -10.97
C VAL A 92 13.57 -13.31 -11.46
N PRO A 93 13.44 -14.49 -12.10
CA PRO A 93 14.56 -15.24 -12.65
C PRO A 93 15.39 -14.43 -13.63
N GLU A 94 16.72 -14.49 -13.54
CA GLU A 94 17.61 -13.71 -14.41
C GLU A 94 17.43 -14.08 -15.88
N GLN A 95 17.33 -15.38 -16.21
CA GLN A 95 17.10 -15.83 -17.57
C GLN A 95 15.80 -15.25 -18.15
N MET A 96 14.71 -15.19 -17.35
CA MET A 96 13.46 -14.56 -17.76
C MET A 96 13.64 -13.07 -18.09
N LYS A 97 14.46 -12.35 -17.31
CA LYS A 97 14.76 -10.94 -17.60
C LYS A 97 15.48 -10.78 -18.93
N LEU A 98 16.45 -11.65 -19.20
CA LEU A 98 17.21 -11.63 -20.46
C LEU A 98 16.32 -11.96 -21.66
N ASP A 99 15.53 -13.02 -21.56
CA ASP A 99 14.64 -13.45 -22.62
C ASP A 99 13.58 -12.40 -22.93
N TYR A 100 12.95 -11.82 -21.89
CA TYR A 100 11.95 -10.77 -22.06
C TYR A 100 12.54 -9.47 -22.64
N ALA A 101 13.78 -9.13 -22.28
CA ALA A 101 14.49 -7.98 -22.87
C ALA A 101 14.81 -8.19 -24.36
N ALA A 102 14.96 -9.44 -24.80
CA ALA A 102 15.24 -9.79 -26.20
C ALA A 102 14.00 -9.81 -27.09
N ILE A 103 12.79 -9.91 -26.53
CA ILE A 103 11.53 -9.98 -27.30
C ILE A 103 11.22 -8.61 -27.89
N PRO A 104 11.07 -8.47 -29.22
CA PRO A 104 10.59 -7.23 -29.84
C PRO A 104 9.16 -6.95 -29.36
N HIS A 105 8.89 -5.75 -28.82
CA HIS A 105 7.60 -5.50 -28.19
C HIS A 105 6.92 -4.24 -28.70
N LYS A 106 6.00 -4.43 -29.64
CA LYS A 106 5.08 -3.36 -30.10
C LYS A 106 3.93 -3.07 -29.10
N GLU A 107 3.76 -3.88 -28.08
CA GLU A 107 2.60 -3.79 -27.16
C GLU A 107 2.68 -2.63 -26.15
N ASN A 108 3.84 -2.02 -25.94
CA ASN A 108 3.94 -0.86 -25.04
C ASN A 108 3.06 0.31 -25.47
N ALA A 109 2.70 0.37 -26.76
CA ALA A 109 1.82 1.39 -27.33
C ALA A 109 0.34 1.04 -27.24
N LYS A 110 -0.05 -0.25 -27.08
CA LYS A 110 -1.47 -0.68 -27.06
C LYS A 110 -2.30 0.05 -26.00
N GLN A 111 -1.72 0.36 -24.86
CA GLN A 111 -2.40 1.10 -23.78
C GLN A 111 -2.77 2.55 -24.16
N TYR A 112 -2.24 3.07 -25.26
CA TYR A 112 -2.48 4.43 -25.75
C TYR A 112 -3.43 4.45 -26.96
N ILE A 113 -3.71 3.30 -27.55
CA ILE A 113 -4.65 3.18 -28.69
C ILE A 113 -6.07 3.52 -28.23
N GLY A 114 -6.74 4.40 -28.98
CA GLY A 114 -8.11 4.82 -28.69
C GLY A 114 -8.29 5.72 -27.47
N LYS A 115 -7.20 6.34 -26.96
CA LYS A 115 -7.29 7.32 -25.88
C LYS A 115 -7.48 8.74 -26.44
N ASP A 116 -8.48 9.45 -25.98
CA ASP A 116 -8.87 10.80 -26.45
C ASP A 116 -7.76 11.85 -26.34
N TYR A 117 -6.76 11.65 -25.48
CA TYR A 117 -5.63 12.55 -25.31
C TYR A 117 -4.46 12.25 -26.26
N VAL A 118 -4.52 11.16 -27.02
CA VAL A 118 -3.48 10.75 -27.99
C VAL A 118 -3.86 11.20 -29.38
N LYS A 119 -2.98 11.99 -30.01
CA LYS A 119 -3.16 12.50 -31.37
C LYS A 119 -2.74 11.51 -32.43
N ASP A 120 -1.56 10.87 -32.25
CA ASP A 120 -1.00 9.91 -33.19
C ASP A 120 -0.06 8.91 -32.49
N ILE A 121 0.06 7.73 -33.09
CA ILE A 121 0.99 6.68 -32.66
C ILE A 121 1.71 6.17 -33.91
N SER A 122 3.02 6.44 -33.99
CA SER A 122 3.86 6.08 -35.13
C SER A 122 5.11 5.29 -34.70
N ASP A 123 5.76 4.62 -35.64
CA ASP A 123 7.07 3.97 -35.41
C ASP A 123 8.16 4.89 -35.98
N ASP A 124 9.20 5.19 -35.20
CA ASP A 124 10.31 6.08 -35.65
C ASP A 124 11.36 5.35 -36.51
N GLY A 125 11.17 4.08 -36.79
CA GLY A 125 12.08 3.24 -37.57
C GLY A 125 13.41 2.89 -36.84
N ASN A 126 13.63 3.45 -35.66
CA ASN A 126 14.85 3.25 -34.85
C ASN A 126 14.56 2.36 -33.59
N GLY A 127 13.44 1.66 -33.59
CA GLY A 127 13.05 0.77 -32.48
C GLY A 127 12.32 1.48 -31.35
N TYR A 128 11.69 2.61 -31.62
CA TYR A 128 10.79 3.31 -30.69
C TYR A 128 9.44 3.58 -31.33
N THR A 129 8.37 3.36 -30.56
CA THR A 129 7.05 3.88 -30.87
C THR A 129 6.92 5.29 -30.33
N VAL A 130 6.54 6.22 -31.19
CA VAL A 130 6.33 7.63 -30.88
C VAL A 130 4.83 7.86 -30.63
N ILE A 131 4.49 8.41 -29.49
CA ILE A 131 3.12 8.78 -29.12
C ILE A 131 3.05 10.30 -29.07
N GLU A 132 2.28 10.88 -29.96
CA GLU A 132 1.98 12.31 -29.97
C GLU A 132 0.68 12.57 -29.22
N TYR A 133 0.69 13.55 -28.33
CA TYR A 133 -0.48 13.98 -27.59
C TYR A 133 -1.08 15.25 -28.21
N HIS A 134 -2.38 15.46 -28.08
CA HIS A 134 -3.06 16.69 -28.57
C HIS A 134 -2.49 17.99 -27.99
N ASN A 135 -1.85 17.93 -26.82
CA ASN A 135 -1.19 19.08 -26.18
C ASN A 135 0.22 19.35 -26.70
N GLY A 136 0.66 18.67 -27.75
CA GLY A 136 1.99 18.82 -28.36
C GLY A 136 3.13 18.08 -27.67
N MET A 137 2.87 17.35 -26.59
CA MET A 137 3.89 16.48 -26.00
C MET A 137 4.13 15.25 -26.87
N VAL A 138 5.37 14.76 -26.86
CA VAL A 138 5.78 13.54 -27.54
C VAL A 138 6.42 12.60 -26.53
N LYS A 139 5.98 11.34 -26.54
CA LYS A 139 6.55 10.28 -25.71
C LYS A 139 7.13 9.19 -26.62
N LYS A 140 8.41 8.87 -26.44
CA LYS A 140 9.05 7.73 -27.11
C LYS A 140 9.04 6.50 -26.21
N LEU A 141 8.50 5.39 -26.68
CA LEU A 141 8.51 4.10 -26.02
C LEU A 141 9.43 3.14 -26.79
N SER A 142 10.35 2.51 -26.08
CA SER A 142 11.22 1.50 -26.67
C SER A 142 10.39 0.30 -27.15
N ASN A 143 10.57 -0.11 -28.40
CA ASN A 143 9.99 -1.33 -28.97
C ASN A 143 10.77 -2.59 -28.57
N ARG A 144 11.73 -2.47 -27.68
CA ARG A 144 12.52 -3.58 -27.15
C ARG A 144 12.07 -3.91 -25.74
N GLY A 145 11.88 -5.19 -25.49
CA GLY A 145 11.60 -5.74 -24.18
C GLY A 145 10.09 -5.86 -23.87
N LYS A 146 9.64 -7.08 -23.69
CA LYS A 146 8.32 -7.41 -23.12
C LYS A 146 8.25 -6.95 -21.67
N LYS A 147 7.11 -6.41 -21.24
CA LYS A 147 6.89 -6.08 -19.82
C LYS A 147 7.13 -7.34 -18.97
N LEU A 148 8.03 -7.22 -18.02
CA LEU A 148 8.41 -8.32 -17.16
C LEU A 148 7.26 -8.69 -16.21
N ASP A 149 6.87 -9.96 -16.23
CA ASP A 149 5.92 -10.50 -15.27
C ASP A 149 6.50 -10.55 -13.86
N GLY A 150 5.62 -10.47 -12.86
CA GLY A 150 6.02 -10.49 -11.46
C GLY A 150 6.70 -11.81 -11.04
N PRO A 151 7.44 -11.79 -9.92
CA PRO A 151 8.23 -12.95 -9.46
C PRO A 151 7.39 -14.18 -9.10
N HIS A 152 6.08 -14.02 -8.91
CA HIS A 152 5.14 -15.07 -8.53
C HIS A 152 4.22 -15.49 -9.69
N SER A 153 4.44 -14.97 -10.90
CA SER A 153 3.70 -15.38 -12.09
C SER A 153 4.00 -16.84 -12.46
N LEU A 154 3.08 -17.47 -13.20
CA LEU A 154 3.27 -18.83 -13.68
C LEU A 154 4.49 -18.93 -14.62
N ALA A 155 4.72 -17.89 -15.45
CA ALA A 155 5.92 -17.79 -16.28
C ALA A 155 7.20 -17.80 -15.43
N ALA A 156 7.28 -16.97 -14.38
CA ALA A 156 8.44 -16.94 -13.50
C ALA A 156 8.67 -18.27 -12.77
N TRP A 157 7.60 -18.97 -12.42
CA TRP A 157 7.69 -20.32 -11.87
C TRP A 157 8.13 -21.34 -12.92
N GLY A 158 7.65 -21.24 -14.15
CA GLY A 158 8.10 -22.06 -15.27
C GLY A 158 9.61 -21.99 -15.48
N TYR A 159 10.18 -20.79 -15.48
CA TYR A 159 11.65 -20.60 -15.55
C TYR A 159 12.39 -21.26 -14.39
N ARG A 160 11.88 -21.19 -13.15
CA ARG A 160 12.52 -21.83 -12.00
C ARG A 160 12.45 -23.35 -12.02
N LEU A 161 11.43 -23.88 -12.66
CA LEU A 161 11.19 -25.32 -12.74
C LEU A 161 11.78 -25.94 -14.03
N GLY A 162 12.44 -25.13 -14.86
CA GLY A 162 12.98 -25.58 -16.15
C GLY A 162 11.90 -25.97 -17.17
N ARG A 163 10.67 -25.42 -17.05
CA ARG A 163 9.54 -25.69 -17.93
C ARG A 163 8.95 -24.38 -18.43
N GLY A 164 9.22 -24.05 -19.69
CA GLY A 164 8.74 -22.79 -20.28
C GLY A 164 7.22 -22.75 -20.39
N LYS A 165 6.66 -21.55 -20.11
CA LYS A 165 5.25 -21.29 -20.39
C LYS A 165 5.05 -21.16 -21.89
N VAL A 166 4.05 -21.86 -22.47
CA VAL A 166 3.71 -21.77 -23.89
C VAL A 166 3.02 -20.43 -24.16
N GLU A 167 3.53 -19.68 -25.12
CA GLU A 167 2.91 -18.41 -25.58
C GLU A 167 1.71 -18.73 -26.50
N HIS A 168 0.69 -17.88 -26.42
CA HIS A 168 -0.51 -17.95 -27.25
C HIS A 168 -1.00 -16.53 -27.52
N GLU A 169 -1.37 -16.23 -28.78
CA GLU A 169 -1.71 -14.85 -29.18
C GLU A 169 -3.18 -14.69 -29.56
N ASP A 170 -3.80 -15.71 -30.20
CA ASP A 170 -5.18 -15.63 -30.65
C ASP A 170 -6.15 -16.22 -29.62
N TRP A 171 -6.85 -15.35 -28.91
CA TRP A 171 -7.87 -15.69 -27.91
C TRP A 171 -9.30 -15.64 -28.47
N SER A 172 -9.48 -15.24 -29.73
CA SER A 172 -10.80 -15.02 -30.33
C SER A 172 -11.56 -16.33 -30.61
N GLN A 173 -10.84 -17.45 -30.70
CA GLN A 173 -11.40 -18.77 -30.96
C GLN A 173 -10.58 -19.89 -30.30
N TYR A 174 -11.25 -21.01 -30.10
CA TYR A 174 -10.55 -22.20 -29.64
C TYR A 174 -9.55 -22.72 -30.66
N THR A 175 -8.34 -23.06 -30.22
CA THR A 175 -7.33 -23.76 -31.03
C THR A 175 -6.73 -24.95 -30.26
N PRO A 176 -6.22 -25.99 -30.95
CA PRO A 176 -5.46 -27.08 -30.31
C PRO A 176 -4.22 -26.54 -29.54
N ALA A 177 -3.60 -25.48 -30.02
CA ALA A 177 -2.49 -24.83 -29.35
C ALA A 177 -2.90 -24.24 -27.98
N MET A 178 -4.10 -23.64 -27.87
CA MET A 178 -4.67 -23.18 -26.63
C MET A 178 -4.88 -24.33 -25.62
N MET A 179 -5.40 -25.46 -26.05
CA MET A 179 -5.52 -26.65 -25.20
C MET A 179 -4.15 -27.16 -24.75
N HIS A 180 -3.16 -27.16 -25.64
CA HIS A 180 -1.79 -27.54 -25.27
C HIS A 180 -1.21 -26.62 -24.22
N ARG A 181 -1.40 -25.31 -24.38
CA ARG A 181 -0.99 -24.32 -23.39
C ARG A 181 -1.65 -24.57 -22.02
N CYS A 182 -2.97 -24.77 -21.98
CA CYS A 182 -3.70 -25.07 -20.74
C CYS A 182 -3.15 -26.34 -20.06
N VAL A 183 -2.77 -27.37 -20.82
CA VAL A 183 -2.10 -28.57 -20.28
C VAL A 183 -0.77 -28.21 -19.62
N GLU A 184 0.06 -27.39 -20.28
CA GLU A 184 1.36 -26.97 -19.76
C GLU A 184 1.20 -26.07 -18.51
N ASP A 185 0.24 -25.17 -18.49
CA ASP A 185 -0.05 -24.31 -17.35
C ASP A 185 -0.52 -25.15 -16.13
N VAL A 186 -1.33 -26.21 -16.34
CA VAL A 186 -1.68 -27.18 -15.30
C VAL A 186 -0.46 -27.96 -14.80
N GLU A 187 0.45 -28.37 -15.69
CA GLU A 187 1.67 -29.08 -15.31
C GLU A 187 2.61 -28.18 -14.46
N ILE A 188 2.81 -26.93 -14.88
CA ILE A 188 3.60 -25.96 -14.11
C ILE A 188 2.95 -25.73 -12.75
N THR A 189 1.63 -25.49 -12.70
CA THR A 189 0.87 -25.28 -11.45
C THR A 189 1.00 -26.50 -10.51
N TYR A 190 0.95 -27.71 -11.05
CA TYR A 190 1.14 -28.93 -10.28
C TYR A 190 2.55 -29.01 -9.66
N LEU A 191 3.59 -28.71 -10.42
CA LEU A 191 4.98 -28.69 -9.91
C LEU A 191 5.20 -27.60 -8.87
N VAL A 192 4.61 -26.42 -9.08
CA VAL A 192 4.59 -25.32 -8.09
C VAL A 192 3.93 -25.77 -6.80
N TYR A 193 2.77 -26.44 -6.88
CA TYR A 193 2.07 -26.97 -5.72
C TYR A 193 2.93 -27.97 -4.95
N LEU A 194 3.60 -28.92 -5.63
CA LEU A 194 4.51 -29.86 -4.99
C LEU A 194 5.66 -29.15 -4.25
N ARG A 195 6.26 -28.15 -4.88
CA ARG A 195 7.32 -27.34 -4.27
C ARG A 195 6.84 -26.58 -3.02
N MET A 196 5.61 -26.11 -3.03
CA MET A 196 4.99 -25.46 -1.88
C MET A 196 4.67 -26.45 -0.76
N GLN A 197 4.20 -27.66 -1.09
CA GLN A 197 3.97 -28.71 -0.09
C GLN A 197 5.24 -29.03 0.69
N GLU A 198 6.39 -29.12 0.02
CA GLU A 198 7.69 -29.30 0.69
C GLU A 198 7.99 -28.13 1.65
N LYS A 199 7.73 -26.90 1.22
CA LYS A 199 7.94 -25.72 2.08
C LYS A 199 7.01 -25.68 3.28
N LEU A 200 5.76 -26.12 3.12
CA LEU A 200 4.77 -26.18 4.20
C LEU A 200 5.13 -27.20 5.29
N LYS A 201 5.91 -28.25 5.00
CA LYS A 201 6.41 -29.23 5.99
C LYS A 201 7.23 -28.57 7.09
N SER A 202 7.80 -27.40 6.87
CA SER A 202 8.53 -26.64 7.91
C SER A 202 7.64 -26.16 9.07
N GLY A 203 6.30 -26.19 8.92
CA GLY A 203 5.35 -25.72 9.92
C GLY A 203 5.28 -24.20 10.09
N ALA A 204 6.12 -23.43 9.38
CA ALA A 204 6.13 -21.96 9.50
C ALA A 204 4.84 -21.30 8.98
N PHE A 205 4.08 -22.01 8.16
CA PHE A 205 2.77 -21.58 7.62
C PHE A 205 1.81 -22.78 7.70
N PRO A 206 1.11 -22.96 8.84
CA PRO A 206 0.30 -24.14 9.10
C PRO A 206 -0.99 -24.17 8.26
N PRO A 207 -1.66 -25.33 8.12
CA PRO A 207 -2.87 -25.47 7.31
C PRO A 207 -3.97 -24.46 7.63
N ARG A 208 -4.16 -24.11 8.91
CA ARG A 208 -5.15 -23.08 9.31
C ARG A 208 -4.83 -21.70 8.73
N ALA A 209 -3.56 -21.34 8.64
CA ALA A 209 -3.12 -20.08 8.01
C ALA A 209 -3.31 -20.11 6.49
N VAL A 210 -3.04 -21.26 5.85
CA VAL A 210 -3.33 -21.45 4.41
C VAL A 210 -4.81 -21.20 4.15
N TRP A 211 -5.69 -21.88 4.88
CA TRP A 211 -7.13 -21.78 4.64
C TRP A 211 -7.70 -20.40 4.98
N LEU A 212 -7.27 -19.78 6.08
CA LEU A 212 -7.68 -18.41 6.38
C LEU A 212 -7.31 -17.45 5.23
N THR A 213 -6.09 -17.57 4.70
CA THR A 213 -5.64 -16.74 3.58
C THR A 213 -6.49 -16.97 2.33
N MET A 214 -6.80 -18.23 1.97
CA MET A 214 -7.60 -18.55 0.78
C MET A 214 -9.05 -18.08 0.94
N ASP A 215 -9.69 -18.40 2.06
CA ASP A 215 -11.08 -18.04 2.33
C ASP A 215 -11.25 -16.51 2.38
N PHE A 216 -10.32 -15.79 3.02
CA PHE A 216 -10.32 -14.33 3.04
C PHE A 216 -10.12 -13.71 1.65
N MET A 217 -9.15 -14.20 0.89
CA MET A 217 -8.91 -13.67 -0.46
C MET A 217 -10.04 -13.98 -1.44
N ASP A 218 -10.84 -15.01 -1.18
CA ASP A 218 -12.07 -15.25 -1.92
C ASP A 218 -13.13 -14.18 -1.64
N CYS A 219 -13.27 -13.72 -0.38
CA CYS A 219 -14.10 -12.56 -0.04
C CYS A 219 -13.60 -11.29 -0.74
N ILE A 220 -12.28 -11.05 -0.69
CA ILE A 220 -11.65 -9.89 -1.34
C ILE A 220 -11.83 -9.94 -2.86
N SER A 221 -11.73 -11.10 -3.50
CA SER A 221 -11.97 -11.22 -4.94
C SER A 221 -13.39 -10.79 -5.32
N ARG A 222 -14.41 -11.16 -4.54
CA ARG A 222 -15.79 -10.68 -4.76
C ARG A 222 -15.92 -9.18 -4.50
N GLN A 223 -15.32 -8.65 -3.41
CA GLN A 223 -15.25 -7.22 -3.15
C GLN A 223 -14.70 -6.43 -4.35
N GLU A 224 -13.61 -6.88 -4.94
CA GLU A 224 -13.00 -6.24 -6.12
C GLU A 224 -13.96 -6.24 -7.32
N LYS A 225 -14.68 -7.35 -7.53
CA LYS A 225 -15.66 -7.45 -8.63
C LYS A 225 -16.90 -6.59 -8.38
N HIS A 226 -17.40 -6.53 -7.15
CA HIS A 226 -18.48 -5.61 -6.79
C HIS A 226 -18.06 -4.16 -7.02
N GLY A 227 -16.87 -3.77 -6.53
CA GLY A 227 -16.42 -2.40 -6.50
C GLY A 227 -17.30 -1.50 -5.60
N TRP A 228 -16.92 -0.26 -5.37
CA TRP A 228 -17.67 0.69 -4.57
C TRP A 228 -18.23 1.82 -5.43
N LYS A 229 -19.51 2.15 -5.28
CA LYS A 229 -20.16 3.23 -6.04
C LYS A 229 -19.54 4.58 -5.69
N LEU A 230 -19.20 5.36 -6.74
CA LEU A 230 -18.59 6.67 -6.61
C LEU A 230 -19.60 7.76 -7.04
N ASP A 231 -19.71 8.81 -6.24
CA ASP A 231 -20.44 10.04 -6.61
C ASP A 231 -19.55 10.89 -7.52
N ILE A 232 -19.60 10.60 -8.82
CA ILE A 232 -18.77 11.26 -9.84
C ILE A 232 -18.98 12.78 -9.84
N PRO A 233 -20.22 13.33 -9.86
CA PRO A 233 -20.43 14.77 -9.79
C PRO A 233 -19.84 15.42 -8.55
N ARG A 234 -19.88 14.74 -7.40
CA ARG A 234 -19.28 15.22 -6.15
C ARG A 234 -17.76 15.24 -6.24
N CYS A 235 -17.15 14.19 -6.79
CA CYS A 235 -15.70 14.13 -7.04
C CYS A 235 -15.22 15.29 -7.91
N GLU A 236 -15.89 15.54 -9.03
CA GLU A 236 -15.58 16.66 -9.93
C GLU A 236 -15.71 18.01 -9.26
N ARG A 237 -16.77 18.21 -8.46
CA ARG A 237 -16.96 19.44 -7.67
C ARG A 237 -15.79 19.65 -6.70
N TYR A 238 -15.34 18.60 -6.02
CA TYR A 238 -14.23 18.70 -5.08
C TYR A 238 -12.88 18.93 -5.78
N ILE A 239 -12.66 18.36 -6.95
CA ILE A 239 -11.49 18.66 -7.78
C ILE A 239 -11.46 20.15 -8.15
N ARG A 240 -12.60 20.70 -8.62
CA ARG A 240 -12.71 22.14 -8.95
C ARG A 240 -12.44 23.00 -7.72
N GLN A 241 -13.02 22.67 -6.57
CA GLN A 241 -12.80 23.40 -5.33
C GLN A 241 -11.35 23.40 -4.89
N LEU A 242 -10.69 22.23 -4.89
CA LEU A 242 -9.29 22.10 -4.52
C LEU A 242 -8.37 22.82 -5.51
N SER A 243 -8.69 22.78 -6.81
CA SER A 243 -7.96 23.53 -7.84
C SER A 243 -8.04 25.04 -7.60
N THR A 244 -9.23 25.56 -7.33
CA THR A 244 -9.42 26.97 -6.98
C THR A 244 -8.63 27.38 -5.72
N TRP A 245 -8.57 26.50 -4.71
CA TRP A 245 -7.76 26.78 -3.52
C TRP A 245 -6.27 26.80 -3.84
N VAL A 246 -5.77 25.85 -4.64
CA VAL A 246 -4.38 25.83 -5.10
C VAL A 246 -4.05 27.13 -5.85
N GLU A 247 -4.89 27.56 -6.81
CA GLU A 247 -4.71 28.80 -7.56
C GLU A 247 -4.67 30.04 -6.66
N ARG A 248 -5.58 30.13 -5.69
CA ARG A 248 -5.58 31.23 -4.72
C ARG A 248 -4.30 31.27 -3.88
N ILE A 249 -3.84 30.11 -3.43
CA ILE A 249 -2.59 30.00 -2.68
C ILE A 249 -1.39 30.38 -3.57
N ASP A 250 -1.36 29.88 -4.82
CA ASP A 250 -0.29 30.17 -5.78
C ASP A 250 -0.21 31.67 -6.11
N ASN A 251 -1.36 32.33 -6.27
CA ASN A 251 -1.42 33.80 -6.49
C ASN A 251 -0.82 34.59 -5.30
N VAL A 252 -0.97 34.09 -4.08
CA VAL A 252 -0.38 34.72 -2.89
C VAL A 252 1.11 34.42 -2.76
N LEU A 253 1.50 33.16 -3.03
CA LEU A 253 2.88 32.69 -2.86
C LEU A 253 3.79 33.14 -4.00
N HIS A 254 3.35 33.03 -5.25
CA HIS A 254 4.20 33.22 -6.43
C HIS A 254 4.97 34.56 -6.46
N PRO A 255 4.39 35.71 -6.11
CA PRO A 255 5.14 36.98 -6.03
C PRO A 255 6.25 36.99 -5.00
N GLN A 256 6.12 36.17 -3.95
CA GLN A 256 7.01 36.15 -2.79
C GLN A 256 8.07 35.02 -2.87
N LEU A 257 7.96 34.13 -3.87
CA LEU A 257 8.92 33.04 -4.04
C LEU A 257 10.28 33.58 -4.46
N PRO A 258 11.39 33.05 -3.92
CA PRO A 258 12.73 33.45 -4.34
C PRO A 258 13.02 33.06 -5.79
N MET A 259 13.89 33.82 -6.40
CA MET A 259 14.46 33.50 -7.70
C MET A 259 15.60 32.50 -7.51
N ILE A 260 15.54 31.36 -8.20
CA ILE A 260 16.59 30.38 -8.20
C ILE A 260 17.31 30.34 -9.54
N PRO A 261 18.64 30.16 -9.55
CA PRO A 261 19.40 30.04 -10.77
C PRO A 261 19.13 28.69 -11.45
N THR A 262 18.95 28.71 -12.75
CA THR A 262 18.82 27.51 -13.58
C THR A 262 19.86 27.54 -14.68
N ILE A 263 20.64 26.48 -14.81
CA ILE A 263 21.58 26.33 -15.90
C ILE A 263 20.74 26.00 -17.14
N LYS A 264 20.96 26.80 -18.22
CA LYS A 264 20.30 26.55 -19.48
C LYS A 264 21.05 25.45 -20.24
N GLU A 265 20.44 24.28 -20.30
CA GLU A 265 20.95 23.17 -21.10
C GLU A 265 20.76 23.47 -22.58
N ASP A 266 21.85 23.41 -23.36
CA ASP A 266 21.79 23.42 -24.81
C ASP A 266 21.63 21.98 -25.31
N ARG A 267 20.55 21.68 -26.02
CA ARG A 267 20.41 20.43 -26.75
C ARG A 267 21.31 20.46 -27.99
N MET A 268 22.31 19.59 -28.01
CA MET A 268 23.08 19.25 -29.23
C MET A 268 22.40 18.05 -29.92
N GLU A 269 22.66 17.87 -31.23
CA GLU A 269 22.11 16.74 -31.99
C GLU A 269 22.43 15.35 -31.36
N ASP A 270 23.53 15.24 -30.61
CA ASP A 270 24.03 14.01 -30.01
C ASP A 270 23.79 13.88 -28.50
N GLY A 271 23.01 14.76 -27.86
CA GLY A 271 22.70 14.68 -26.42
C GLY A 271 22.61 16.03 -25.70
N VAL A 272 22.38 15.97 -24.36
CA VAL A 272 22.33 17.13 -23.49
C VAL A 272 23.75 17.52 -23.11
N SER A 273 24.22 18.73 -23.49
CA SER A 273 25.49 19.26 -22.94
C SER A 273 25.28 19.69 -21.48
N GLU A 274 26.33 19.61 -20.66
CA GLU A 274 26.31 20.03 -19.26
C GLU A 274 26.11 21.55 -19.05
N GLY A 275 25.69 22.29 -20.10
CA GLY A 275 25.49 23.74 -20.07
C GLY A 275 26.76 24.57 -20.08
N VAL A 276 27.95 23.96 -20.06
CA VAL A 276 29.25 24.63 -20.12
C VAL A 276 29.66 24.84 -21.56
N GLN A 277 29.95 26.08 -21.95
CA GLN A 277 30.28 26.45 -23.32
C GLN A 277 31.61 27.21 -23.41
N ALA A 278 32.28 27.07 -24.54
CA ALA A 278 33.40 27.92 -24.86
C ALA A 278 32.91 29.35 -25.24
N PRO A 279 33.50 30.42 -24.67
CA PRO A 279 33.05 31.79 -24.92
C PRO A 279 33.37 32.29 -26.35
N PHE A 280 34.35 31.70 -27.02
CA PHE A 280 34.82 32.11 -28.34
C PHE A 280 34.70 30.98 -29.36
N THR A 281 34.45 31.37 -30.60
CA THR A 281 34.49 30.47 -31.75
C THR A 281 35.93 30.07 -32.06
N LYS A 282 36.14 29.07 -32.93
CA LYS A 282 37.48 28.71 -33.44
C LYS A 282 38.20 29.88 -34.16
N ALA A 283 37.45 30.87 -34.64
CA ALA A 283 37.98 32.08 -35.27
C ALA A 283 38.31 33.19 -34.26
N GLY A 284 38.18 32.95 -32.95
CA GLY A 284 38.51 33.94 -31.93
C GLY A 284 37.43 34.99 -31.68
N THR A 285 36.29 34.92 -32.35
CA THR A 285 35.14 35.83 -32.11
C THR A 285 34.26 35.32 -31.01
N MET A 286 33.58 36.23 -30.25
CA MET A 286 32.63 35.85 -29.22
C MET A 286 31.52 34.99 -29.82
N ALA A 287 31.17 33.91 -29.13
CA ALA A 287 30.11 33.03 -29.56
C ALA A 287 28.78 33.80 -29.57
N LEU A 288 28.05 33.75 -30.69
CA LEU A 288 26.80 34.49 -30.89
C LEU A 288 25.76 34.24 -29.77
N ARG A 289 25.76 33.05 -29.17
CA ARG A 289 24.89 32.71 -28.06
C ARG A 289 25.23 33.46 -26.77
N LEU A 290 26.55 33.66 -26.51
CA LEU A 290 27.01 34.44 -25.38
C LEU A 290 26.68 35.92 -25.61
N GLN A 291 26.91 36.46 -26.78
CA GLN A 291 26.59 37.84 -27.14
C GLN A 291 25.08 38.11 -26.92
N LYS A 292 24.20 37.28 -27.48
CA LYS A 292 22.75 37.39 -27.30
C LYS A 292 22.29 37.31 -25.83
N TRP A 293 22.99 36.51 -25.01
CA TRP A 293 22.66 36.39 -23.58
C TRP A 293 23.12 37.65 -22.82
N ILE A 294 24.31 38.19 -23.13
CA ILE A 294 24.81 39.45 -22.57
C ILE A 294 23.85 40.59 -22.91
N ASP A 295 23.45 40.72 -24.16
CA ASP A 295 22.55 41.75 -24.65
C ASP A 295 21.17 41.66 -23.98
N LYS A 296 20.61 40.45 -23.91
CA LYS A 296 19.31 40.18 -23.28
C LYS A 296 19.26 40.58 -21.80
N ASN A 297 20.35 40.41 -21.08
CA ASN A 297 20.42 40.68 -19.66
C ASN A 297 21.01 42.07 -19.35
N ALA A 298 21.19 42.90 -20.35
CA ALA A 298 21.76 44.25 -20.22
C ALA A 298 23.08 44.27 -19.41
N LEU A 299 23.91 43.23 -19.60
CA LEU A 299 25.21 43.14 -18.94
C LEU A 299 26.22 43.96 -19.68
N ASP A 300 27.21 44.49 -18.97
CA ASP A 300 28.34 45.14 -19.58
C ASP A 300 29.06 44.20 -20.55
N ASN A 301 29.60 44.73 -21.64
CA ASN A 301 30.31 43.93 -22.62
C ASN A 301 31.64 43.42 -22.03
N PHE A 302 31.60 42.23 -21.44
CA PHE A 302 32.76 41.54 -20.88
C PHE A 302 33.62 40.81 -21.92
N GLY A 303 33.41 41.06 -23.21
CA GLY A 303 34.05 40.30 -24.28
C GLY A 303 35.57 40.17 -24.18
N SER A 304 36.28 41.21 -23.69
CA SER A 304 37.71 41.16 -23.42
C SER A 304 38.12 40.45 -22.13
N ASN A 305 37.17 40.19 -21.26
CA ASN A 305 37.43 39.63 -19.92
C ASN A 305 36.93 38.17 -19.77
N VAL A 306 36.30 37.59 -20.79
CA VAL A 306 35.83 36.20 -20.75
C VAL A 306 36.98 35.29 -21.12
N GLY A 307 37.59 34.63 -20.17
CA GLY A 307 38.81 33.86 -20.34
C GLY A 307 38.66 32.34 -20.32
N GLY A 308 37.46 31.80 -20.22
CA GLY A 308 37.30 30.35 -20.07
C GLY A 308 35.86 29.85 -20.29
N PRO A 309 35.62 28.55 -20.14
CA PRO A 309 34.28 27.97 -20.23
C PRO A 309 33.29 28.69 -19.32
N PHE A 310 32.06 28.86 -19.79
CA PHE A 310 30.98 29.50 -19.05
C PHE A 310 29.70 28.70 -19.17
N CYS A 311 28.76 28.87 -18.21
CA CYS A 311 27.40 28.41 -18.36
C CYS A 311 26.44 29.60 -18.29
N ARG A 312 25.35 29.53 -19.05
CA ARG A 312 24.27 30.52 -18.99
C ARG A 312 23.36 30.19 -17.84
N VAL A 313 23.11 31.15 -16.99
CA VAL A 313 22.21 31.02 -15.85
C VAL A 313 21.00 31.92 -16.09
N ASP A 314 19.83 31.32 -16.23
CA ASP A 314 18.56 32.04 -16.19
C ASP A 314 18.02 31.96 -14.75
N PHE A 315 17.29 32.99 -14.32
CA PHE A 315 16.65 33.01 -13.04
C PHE A 315 15.16 32.79 -13.20
N ARG A 316 14.62 31.89 -12.44
CA ARG A 316 13.19 31.67 -12.35
C ARG A 316 12.74 31.50 -10.90
N ARG A 317 11.48 31.73 -10.63
CA ARG A 317 10.92 31.45 -9.31
C ARG A 317 10.93 29.97 -9.02
N VAL A 318 10.99 29.61 -7.74
CA VAL A 318 10.77 28.25 -7.24
C VAL A 318 9.51 27.67 -7.87
N ASN A 319 9.61 26.47 -8.41
CA ASN A 319 8.46 25.76 -8.99
C ASN A 319 7.71 24.96 -7.93
N LEU A 320 6.54 25.45 -7.52
CA LEU A 320 5.69 24.77 -6.52
C LEU A 320 5.10 23.42 -7.01
N ALA A 321 5.26 23.08 -8.29
CA ALA A 321 4.91 21.76 -8.81
C ALA A 321 6.08 20.75 -8.71
N SER A 322 7.30 21.21 -8.43
CA SER A 322 8.48 20.38 -8.23
C SER A 322 8.61 20.02 -6.75
N ASP A 323 8.34 18.75 -6.41
CA ASP A 323 8.48 18.24 -5.05
C ASP A 323 9.89 18.47 -4.47
N LYS A 324 10.93 18.38 -5.32
CA LYS A 324 12.31 18.66 -4.95
C LYS A 324 12.50 20.11 -4.53
N GLU A 325 12.08 21.05 -5.36
CA GLU A 325 12.26 22.49 -5.11
C GLU A 325 11.42 22.97 -3.93
N VAL A 326 10.21 22.42 -3.76
CA VAL A 326 9.39 22.71 -2.58
C VAL A 326 10.09 22.27 -1.30
N LYS A 327 10.70 21.09 -1.30
CA LYS A 327 11.44 20.58 -0.12
C LYS A 327 12.68 21.44 0.18
N GLU A 328 13.47 21.78 -0.83
CA GLU A 328 14.62 22.65 -0.70
C GLU A 328 14.19 24.00 -0.13
N PHE A 329 13.15 24.60 -0.68
CA PHE A 329 12.64 25.88 -0.17
C PHE A 329 12.09 25.79 1.28
N LEU A 330 11.42 24.71 1.65
CA LEU A 330 10.97 24.51 3.03
C LEU A 330 12.16 24.35 3.99
N LEU A 331 13.24 23.70 3.57
CA LEU A 331 14.49 23.61 4.35
C LEU A 331 15.09 25.00 4.58
N ASP A 332 15.11 25.86 3.55
CA ASP A 332 15.58 27.24 3.65
C ASP A 332 14.70 28.09 4.59
N LEU A 333 13.42 27.76 4.69
CA LEU A 333 12.49 28.37 5.66
C LEU A 333 12.63 27.81 7.09
N GLY A 334 13.58 26.88 7.33
CA GLY A 334 13.83 26.29 8.64
C GLY A 334 13.09 24.99 8.93
N TRP A 335 12.45 24.37 7.93
CA TRP A 335 11.81 23.07 8.10
C TRP A 335 12.81 21.99 8.51
N GLN A 336 12.46 21.25 9.57
CA GLN A 336 13.25 20.12 10.05
C GLN A 336 12.48 18.81 9.78
N PRO A 337 12.75 18.14 8.65
CA PRO A 337 12.03 16.94 8.31
C PRO A 337 12.37 15.80 9.27
N GLU A 338 11.35 15.11 9.77
CA GLU A 338 11.49 13.96 10.65
C GLU A 338 11.47 12.63 9.86
N GLU A 339 10.76 12.59 8.75
CA GLU A 339 10.65 11.41 7.89
C GLU A 339 11.42 11.59 6.58
N TYR A 340 12.02 10.50 6.11
CA TYR A 340 12.81 10.47 4.87
C TYR A 340 12.44 9.26 4.03
N ASN A 341 12.65 9.42 2.71
CA ASN A 341 12.67 8.30 1.80
C ASN A 341 14.04 7.59 1.91
N TYR A 342 14.02 6.30 1.60
CA TYR A 342 15.23 5.47 1.60
C TYR A 342 15.45 4.86 0.23
N SER A 343 16.72 4.75 -0.18
CA SER A 343 17.10 4.10 -1.42
C SER A 343 16.66 2.62 -1.42
N LYS A 344 16.15 2.15 -2.55
CA LYS A 344 15.85 0.73 -2.76
C LYS A 344 17.06 -0.06 -3.28
N LYS A 345 18.12 0.63 -3.70
CA LYS A 345 19.28 0.06 -4.38
C LYS A 345 20.58 0.24 -3.60
N GLU A 346 20.69 1.34 -2.91
CA GLU A 346 21.91 1.72 -2.19
C GLU A 346 21.75 1.41 -0.71
N VAL A 347 22.77 0.80 -0.16
CA VAL A 347 22.90 0.54 1.27
C VAL A 347 24.18 1.20 1.78
N ASP A 348 24.17 1.62 3.04
CA ASP A 348 25.36 2.14 3.73
C ASP A 348 26.35 1.02 4.06
N GLU A 349 27.48 1.38 4.69
CA GLU A 349 28.52 0.43 5.10
C GLU A 349 28.00 -0.63 6.08
N ASP A 350 26.91 -0.34 6.78
CA ASP A 350 26.24 -1.25 7.72
C ASP A 350 25.14 -2.09 7.05
N GLY A 351 24.90 -1.92 5.74
CA GLY A 351 23.89 -2.64 4.97
C GLY A 351 22.46 -2.12 5.16
N ASN A 352 22.28 -0.91 5.74
CA ASN A 352 20.98 -0.28 5.84
C ASN A 352 20.69 0.54 4.57
N PRO A 353 19.41 0.65 4.14
CA PRO A 353 19.06 1.51 3.01
C PRO A 353 19.50 2.96 3.23
N VAL A 354 20.20 3.53 2.26
CA VAL A 354 20.68 4.92 2.33
C VAL A 354 19.49 5.87 2.36
N ARG A 355 19.53 6.83 3.30
CA ARG A 355 18.57 7.91 3.42
C ARG A 355 18.68 8.84 2.22
N THR A 356 17.55 9.16 1.60
CA THR A 356 17.50 10.02 0.41
C THR A 356 16.80 11.35 0.70
N SER A 357 15.69 11.66 0.06
CA SER A 357 14.99 12.93 0.23
C SER A 357 14.05 12.96 1.44
N PRO A 358 13.82 14.12 2.06
CA PRO A 358 12.77 14.28 3.04
C PRO A 358 11.40 13.81 2.50
N LYS A 359 10.55 13.29 3.36
CA LYS A 359 9.20 12.86 3.01
C LYS A 359 8.20 14.00 3.28
N LEU A 360 7.39 14.29 2.28
CA LEU A 360 6.41 15.39 2.31
C LEU A 360 5.04 14.82 1.94
N SER A 361 4.48 13.92 2.75
CA SER A 361 3.31 13.14 2.36
C SER A 361 2.20 13.06 3.42
N SER A 362 2.45 13.47 4.66
CA SER A 362 1.47 13.42 5.75
C SER A 362 1.36 14.76 6.46
N ASP A 363 0.30 14.96 7.22
CA ASP A 363 0.11 16.17 8.03
C ASP A 363 1.25 16.32 9.06
N ASP A 364 1.78 15.20 9.56
CA ASP A 364 2.93 15.17 10.46
C ASP A 364 4.24 15.61 9.78
N SER A 365 4.33 15.52 8.46
CA SER A 365 5.51 15.99 7.71
C SER A 365 5.74 17.50 7.80
N PHE A 366 4.74 18.27 8.23
CA PHE A 366 4.80 19.73 8.30
C PHE A 366 5.11 20.27 9.68
N ILE A 367 5.40 19.42 10.65
CA ILE A 367 5.82 19.85 11.99
C ILE A 367 7.10 20.67 11.87
N GLY A 368 7.12 21.85 12.51
CA GLY A 368 8.27 22.75 12.50
C GLY A 368 8.34 23.70 11.30
N VAL A 369 7.36 23.68 10.40
CA VAL A 369 7.26 24.68 9.32
C VAL A 369 6.58 25.94 9.85
N ASP A 370 7.36 26.96 10.17
CA ASP A 370 6.88 28.23 10.72
C ASP A 370 6.59 29.28 9.64
N GLY A 371 5.87 30.32 10.07
CA GLY A 371 5.54 31.45 9.22
C GLY A 371 4.33 31.24 8.30
N LYS A 372 3.82 32.36 7.79
CA LYS A 372 2.65 32.38 6.92
C LYS A 372 2.89 31.66 5.58
N MET A 373 4.07 31.85 5.01
CA MET A 373 4.45 31.24 3.73
C MET A 373 4.56 29.72 3.83
N GLY A 374 5.26 29.22 4.86
CA GLY A 374 5.40 27.78 5.10
C GLY A 374 4.04 27.09 5.28
N ARG A 375 3.15 27.67 6.09
CA ARG A 375 1.77 27.14 6.27
C ARG A 375 0.97 27.13 4.97
N LEU A 376 1.09 28.13 4.11
CA LEU A 376 0.41 28.16 2.81
C LEU A 376 0.97 27.08 1.87
N ILE A 377 2.30 26.86 1.84
CA ILE A 377 2.91 25.78 1.06
C ILE A 377 2.41 24.42 1.54
N CYS A 378 2.40 24.17 2.86
CA CYS A 378 1.86 22.94 3.43
C CYS A 378 0.40 22.72 3.00
N LYS A 379 -0.43 23.76 3.11
CA LYS A 379 -1.83 23.69 2.69
C LYS A 379 -1.98 23.39 1.20
N ARG A 380 -1.15 24.02 0.37
CA ARG A 380 -1.10 23.74 -1.07
C ARG A 380 -0.78 22.27 -1.35
N VAL A 381 0.26 21.73 -0.72
CA VAL A 381 0.67 20.32 -0.88
C VAL A 381 -0.49 19.40 -0.49
N GLN A 382 -1.15 19.64 0.64
CA GLN A 382 -2.33 18.87 1.03
C GLN A 382 -3.44 18.94 -0.03
N CYS A 383 -3.79 20.14 -0.53
CA CYS A 383 -4.82 20.32 -1.57
C CYS A 383 -4.46 19.55 -2.86
N VAL A 384 -3.20 19.62 -3.31
CA VAL A 384 -2.72 18.90 -4.49
C VAL A 384 -2.82 17.39 -4.28
N HIS A 385 -2.42 16.87 -3.13
CA HIS A 385 -2.52 15.44 -2.83
C HIS A 385 -3.98 14.96 -2.81
N ARG A 386 -4.89 15.69 -2.14
CA ARG A 386 -6.32 15.32 -2.09
C ARG A 386 -6.94 15.35 -3.50
N ARG A 387 -6.64 16.38 -4.28
CA ARG A 387 -7.09 16.49 -5.67
C ARG A 387 -6.59 15.32 -6.51
N SER A 388 -5.31 14.98 -6.42
CA SER A 388 -4.72 13.89 -7.19
C SER A 388 -5.31 12.53 -6.82
N ASN A 389 -5.64 12.30 -5.53
CA ASN A 389 -6.30 11.07 -5.11
C ASN A 389 -7.71 10.96 -5.72
N ILE A 390 -8.52 12.03 -5.65
CA ILE A 390 -9.88 12.04 -6.22
C ILE A 390 -9.82 11.88 -7.74
N GLN A 391 -8.88 12.57 -8.42
CA GLN A 391 -8.67 12.40 -9.86
C GLN A 391 -8.31 10.95 -10.19
N GLY A 392 -7.41 10.35 -9.42
CA GLY A 392 -7.03 8.95 -9.61
C GLY A 392 -8.18 7.95 -9.42
N TRP A 393 -9.23 8.29 -8.68
CA TRP A 393 -10.45 7.49 -8.61
C TRP A 393 -11.28 7.63 -9.89
N LEU A 394 -11.46 8.86 -10.39
CA LEU A 394 -12.19 9.12 -11.63
C LEU A 394 -11.51 8.47 -12.85
N ASP A 395 -10.19 8.47 -12.89
CA ASP A 395 -9.41 7.85 -13.97
C ASP A 395 -9.55 6.31 -14.03
N ARG A 396 -10.08 5.68 -12.96
CA ARG A 396 -10.19 4.22 -12.81
C ARG A 396 -11.61 3.74 -12.56
N VAL A 397 -12.57 4.65 -12.45
CA VAL A 397 -13.97 4.28 -12.29
C VAL A 397 -14.44 3.52 -13.54
N ARG A 398 -15.21 2.45 -13.31
CA ARG A 398 -15.78 1.65 -14.37
C ARG A 398 -17.03 2.33 -14.97
N ASP A 399 -17.51 1.83 -16.12
CA ASP A 399 -18.72 2.35 -16.79
C ASP A 399 -19.97 2.26 -15.92
N ASP A 400 -20.03 1.30 -14.98
CA ASP A 400 -21.09 1.19 -13.99
C ASP A 400 -21.00 2.23 -12.85
N GLY A 401 -20.02 3.10 -12.90
CA GLY A 401 -19.73 4.12 -11.89
C GLY A 401 -19.18 3.56 -10.58
N ARG A 402 -18.62 2.36 -10.59
CA ARG A 402 -18.01 1.72 -9.42
C ARG A 402 -16.49 1.67 -9.55
N LEU A 403 -15.79 1.87 -8.45
CA LEU A 403 -14.34 1.78 -8.35
C LEU A 403 -13.96 0.46 -7.68
N GLU A 404 -13.05 -0.31 -8.28
CA GLU A 404 -12.53 -1.52 -7.64
C GLU A 404 -11.84 -1.19 -6.31
N SER A 405 -12.29 -1.81 -5.22
CA SER A 405 -11.59 -1.81 -3.93
C SER A 405 -10.45 -2.81 -3.94
N ARG A 406 -9.47 -2.58 -4.83
CA ARG A 406 -8.42 -3.53 -5.17
C ARG A 406 -7.40 -3.71 -4.05
N VAL A 407 -7.03 -4.96 -3.79
CA VAL A 407 -5.98 -5.37 -2.85
C VAL A 407 -4.79 -5.96 -3.61
N SER A 408 -3.61 -5.38 -3.46
CA SER A 408 -2.39 -5.82 -4.13
C SER A 408 -1.61 -6.91 -3.37
N GLY A 409 -2.09 -7.34 -2.21
CA GLY A 409 -1.49 -8.34 -1.34
C GLY A 409 -1.42 -7.89 0.12
N PHE A 410 -0.54 -8.49 0.90
CA PHE A 410 -0.39 -8.21 2.33
C PHE A 410 0.88 -7.41 2.63
N ALA A 411 0.81 -6.56 3.66
CA ALA A 411 1.98 -5.99 4.33
C ALA A 411 2.69 -7.08 5.17
N ASP A 412 3.86 -6.76 5.72
CA ASP A 412 4.56 -7.70 6.61
C ASP A 412 3.77 -8.01 7.90
N THR A 413 2.85 -7.12 8.29
CA THR A 413 1.88 -7.29 9.39
C THR A 413 0.56 -7.93 8.95
N TYR A 414 0.47 -8.49 7.76
CA TYR A 414 -0.74 -9.12 7.20
C TYR A 414 -1.95 -8.20 6.97
N ARG A 415 -1.84 -6.89 7.24
CA ARG A 415 -2.81 -5.92 6.76
C ARG A 415 -2.84 -5.90 5.24
N VAL A 416 -4.02 -5.72 4.65
CA VAL A 416 -4.15 -5.63 3.18
C VAL A 416 -3.48 -4.36 2.65
N ARG A 417 -2.89 -4.45 1.46
CA ARG A 417 -2.35 -3.29 0.73
C ARG A 417 -3.36 -2.84 -0.30
N HIS A 418 -3.99 -1.72 -0.03
CA HIS A 418 -4.94 -1.11 -0.96
C HIS A 418 -4.24 -0.50 -2.17
N ALA A 419 -4.83 -0.62 -3.36
CA ALA A 419 -4.28 -0.06 -4.60
C ALA A 419 -5.07 1.17 -5.08
N ASN A 420 -6.39 1.09 -5.16
CA ASN A 420 -7.22 2.17 -5.70
C ASN A 420 -7.79 3.07 -4.59
N ILE A 421 -8.31 2.46 -3.51
CA ILE A 421 -8.84 3.18 -2.34
C ILE A 421 -7.77 3.14 -1.25
N ALA A 422 -6.69 3.89 -1.45
CA ALA A 422 -5.56 3.92 -0.56
C ALA A 422 -5.36 5.31 0.05
N ASN A 423 -4.89 5.36 1.30
CA ASN A 423 -4.53 6.59 2.01
C ASN A 423 -5.68 7.63 2.03
N VAL A 424 -6.92 7.17 2.15
CA VAL A 424 -8.07 8.06 2.34
C VAL A 424 -8.03 8.56 3.78
N PRO A 425 -7.96 9.87 4.01
CA PRO A 425 -7.84 10.42 5.36
C PRO A 425 -9.10 10.13 6.18
N ASN A 426 -8.93 10.09 7.51
CA ASN A 426 -10.06 10.00 8.42
C ASN A 426 -10.90 11.30 8.38
N THR A 427 -12.09 11.26 8.94
CA THR A 427 -13.05 12.38 8.93
C THR A 427 -12.55 13.60 9.70
N GLU A 428 -11.67 13.44 10.67
CA GLU A 428 -11.06 14.52 11.45
C GLU A 428 -9.94 15.25 10.68
N SER A 429 -9.34 14.60 9.69
CA SER A 429 -8.27 15.17 8.88
C SER A 429 -8.78 16.15 7.84
N PHE A 430 -7.90 17.07 7.40
CA PHE A 430 -8.23 18.00 6.34
C PHE A 430 -8.78 17.29 5.10
N TYR A 431 -9.98 17.68 4.70
CA TYR A 431 -10.73 17.16 3.55
C TYR A 431 -11.12 15.67 3.64
N GLY A 432 -11.01 15.05 4.82
CA GLY A 432 -11.30 13.61 5.00
C GLY A 432 -12.78 13.30 4.83
N THR A 433 -13.67 14.05 5.50
CA THR A 433 -15.13 13.91 5.35
C THR A 433 -15.57 14.07 3.90
N GLN A 434 -15.03 15.07 3.17
CA GLN A 434 -15.34 15.29 1.76
C GLN A 434 -14.91 14.10 0.89
N MET A 435 -13.70 13.59 1.10
CA MET A 435 -13.19 12.44 0.34
C MET A 435 -13.99 11.17 0.61
N ARG A 436 -14.29 10.87 1.87
CA ARG A 436 -15.11 9.71 2.23
C ARG A 436 -16.55 9.83 1.71
N SER A 437 -17.13 11.02 1.71
CA SER A 437 -18.48 11.23 1.15
C SER A 437 -18.60 10.98 -0.35
N CYS A 438 -17.48 10.84 -1.07
CA CYS A 438 -17.50 10.43 -2.48
C CYS A 438 -17.87 8.96 -2.69
N PHE A 439 -17.69 8.11 -1.68
CA PHE A 439 -18.05 6.70 -1.70
C PHE A 439 -19.45 6.53 -1.12
N ILE A 440 -20.39 6.13 -1.96
CA ILE A 440 -21.82 6.12 -1.64
C ILE A 440 -22.42 4.72 -1.81
N ALA A 441 -23.61 4.53 -1.24
CA ALA A 441 -24.47 3.42 -1.61
C ALA A 441 -25.08 3.65 -3.00
N GLU A 442 -25.37 2.59 -3.75
CA GLU A 442 -26.15 2.65 -4.97
C GLU A 442 -27.62 3.07 -4.66
N LYS A 443 -28.30 3.63 -5.64
CA LYS A 443 -29.69 4.07 -5.46
C LYS A 443 -30.57 2.89 -5.00
N GLY A 444 -31.26 3.07 -3.88
CA GLY A 444 -32.10 2.03 -3.27
C GLY A 444 -31.33 1.08 -2.32
N MET A 445 -30.04 1.29 -2.12
CA MET A 445 -29.19 0.56 -1.18
C MET A 445 -28.72 1.48 -0.05
N ILE A 446 -28.14 0.91 1.00
CA ILE A 446 -27.55 1.62 2.12
C ILE A 446 -26.20 1.01 2.48
N LEU A 447 -25.31 1.79 3.06
CA LEU A 447 -24.04 1.27 3.58
C LEU A 447 -24.19 0.84 5.04
N VAL A 448 -23.56 -0.27 5.36
CA VAL A 448 -23.36 -0.76 6.73
C VAL A 448 -21.87 -0.96 6.92
N SER A 449 -21.27 -0.31 7.90
CA SER A 449 -19.87 -0.48 8.25
C SER A 449 -19.75 -0.93 9.70
N ALA A 450 -18.75 -1.74 10.00
CA ALA A 450 -18.39 -2.08 11.37
C ALA A 450 -16.87 -2.14 11.52
N ASP A 451 -16.36 -1.48 12.55
CA ASP A 451 -14.96 -1.53 12.96
C ASP A 451 -14.77 -2.27 14.29
N ALA A 452 -13.57 -2.76 14.52
CA ALA A 452 -13.24 -3.45 15.76
C ALA A 452 -12.85 -2.45 16.85
N ALA A 453 -13.73 -2.26 17.83
CA ALA A 453 -13.56 -1.27 18.88
C ALA A 453 -12.33 -1.53 19.76
N SER A 454 -11.39 -0.57 19.80
CA SER A 454 -10.13 -0.64 20.56
C SER A 454 -9.35 -1.94 20.32
N CYS A 455 -9.38 -2.45 19.11
CA CYS A 455 -8.90 -3.80 18.75
C CYS A 455 -7.46 -4.05 19.24
N GLN A 456 -6.51 -3.16 18.95
CA GLN A 456 -5.10 -3.35 19.33
C GLN A 456 -4.90 -3.37 20.86
N ASP A 457 -5.67 -2.57 21.62
CA ASP A 457 -5.60 -2.57 23.08
C ASP A 457 -6.14 -3.88 23.68
N ARG A 458 -7.23 -4.39 23.13
CA ARG A 458 -7.79 -5.69 23.49
C ARG A 458 -6.84 -6.85 23.14
N MET A 459 -6.14 -6.75 21.98
CA MET A 459 -5.09 -7.70 21.61
C MET A 459 -3.90 -7.64 22.58
N LEU A 460 -3.48 -6.43 22.97
CA LEU A 460 -2.40 -6.24 23.93
C LEU A 460 -2.72 -6.94 25.25
N ILE A 461 -3.92 -6.75 25.80
CA ILE A 461 -4.35 -7.40 27.04
C ILE A 461 -4.36 -8.93 26.88
N SER A 462 -4.90 -9.44 25.77
CA SER A 462 -4.91 -10.89 25.50
C SER A 462 -3.50 -11.47 25.46
N ARG A 463 -2.58 -10.80 24.74
CA ARG A 463 -1.18 -11.22 24.66
C ARG A 463 -0.46 -11.13 26.02
N ALA A 464 -0.75 -10.09 26.80
CA ALA A 464 -0.19 -9.94 28.14
C ALA A 464 -0.63 -11.09 29.05
N ARG A 465 -1.91 -11.43 29.05
CA ARG A 465 -2.45 -12.59 29.82
C ARG A 465 -1.82 -13.91 29.38
N ASP A 466 -1.69 -14.15 28.07
CA ASP A 466 -1.03 -15.35 27.53
C ASP A 466 0.45 -15.43 27.98
N ALA A 467 1.11 -14.29 28.22
CA ALA A 467 2.46 -14.20 28.75
C ALA A 467 2.53 -14.25 30.29
N GLY A 468 1.39 -14.42 30.98
CA GLY A 468 1.32 -14.40 32.44
C GLY A 468 1.45 -13.01 33.05
N ILE A 469 1.20 -11.95 32.28
CA ILE A 469 1.26 -10.54 32.70
C ILE A 469 -0.17 -10.09 33.00
N GLU A 470 -0.47 -9.84 34.27
CA GLU A 470 -1.76 -9.30 34.71
C GLU A 470 -1.63 -7.83 35.11
N ASP A 471 -2.52 -6.98 34.59
CA ASP A 471 -2.64 -5.58 34.96
C ASP A 471 -4.12 -5.18 34.95
N LYS A 472 -4.77 -5.40 36.06
CA LYS A 472 -6.21 -5.13 36.21
C LYS A 472 -6.56 -3.65 36.03
N VAL A 473 -5.62 -2.75 36.36
CA VAL A 473 -5.83 -1.30 36.20
C VAL A 473 -5.86 -0.94 34.73
N PHE A 474 -4.92 -1.49 33.96
CA PHE A 474 -4.86 -1.30 32.52
C PHE A 474 -6.07 -1.93 31.82
N GLU A 475 -6.43 -3.14 32.21
CA GLU A 475 -7.62 -3.83 31.68
C GLU A 475 -8.89 -3.03 31.92
N ASP A 476 -9.13 -2.57 33.13
CA ASP A 476 -10.31 -1.78 33.50
C ASP A 476 -10.36 -0.46 32.71
N MET A 477 -9.22 0.19 32.58
CA MET A 477 -9.07 1.43 31.80
C MET A 477 -9.43 1.27 30.31
N ILE A 478 -9.13 0.10 29.70
CA ILE A 478 -9.44 -0.18 28.30
C ILE A 478 -10.87 -0.68 28.12
N LEU A 479 -11.33 -1.58 29.02
CA LEU A 479 -12.62 -2.25 28.86
C LEU A 479 -13.79 -1.43 29.39
N ASN A 480 -13.59 -0.70 30.49
CA ASN A 480 -14.62 0.04 31.21
C ASN A 480 -14.35 1.55 31.29
N GLY A 481 -13.29 2.03 30.64
CA GLY A 481 -12.91 3.44 30.68
C GLY A 481 -13.97 4.36 30.09
N ASP A 482 -14.40 5.37 30.85
CA ASP A 482 -15.40 6.36 30.45
C ASP A 482 -14.77 7.74 30.28
N LYS A 483 -14.88 8.30 29.07
CA LYS A 483 -14.39 9.64 28.72
C LYS A 483 -14.98 10.74 29.64
N LYS A 484 -16.25 10.62 30.01
CA LYS A 484 -16.96 11.60 30.83
C LYS A 484 -16.52 11.55 32.29
N LYS A 485 -16.18 10.35 32.77
CA LYS A 485 -15.69 10.12 34.15
C LYS A 485 -14.18 10.26 34.26
N GLY A 486 -13.46 10.41 33.12
CA GLY A 486 -12.00 10.56 33.11
C GLY A 486 -11.25 9.28 33.47
N THR A 487 -11.85 8.11 33.29
CA THR A 487 -11.23 6.82 33.62
C THR A 487 -10.60 6.11 32.41
N ASP A 488 -10.73 6.68 31.21
CA ASP A 488 -10.16 6.12 29.99
C ASP A 488 -8.65 6.34 29.87
N SER A 489 -8.00 5.54 29.03
CA SER A 489 -6.55 5.52 28.86
C SER A 489 -5.95 6.87 28.42
N HIS A 490 -6.68 7.63 27.61
CA HIS A 490 -6.19 8.93 27.13
C HIS A 490 -6.24 10.00 28.21
N THR A 491 -7.24 9.93 29.09
CA THR A 491 -7.33 10.84 30.25
C THR A 491 -6.24 10.54 31.28
N ARG A 492 -6.01 9.27 31.59
CA ARG A 492 -4.92 8.90 32.50
C ARG A 492 -3.55 9.28 31.97
N ALA A 493 -3.29 9.03 30.69
CA ALA A 493 -2.05 9.45 30.06
C ALA A 493 -1.90 10.99 30.05
N ARG A 494 -2.99 11.75 29.81
CA ARG A 494 -2.98 13.21 29.95
C ARG A 494 -2.51 13.64 31.33
N ASP A 495 -3.04 13.03 32.37
CA ASP A 495 -2.77 13.43 33.75
C ASP A 495 -1.30 13.18 34.11
N GLU A 496 -0.73 12.04 33.73
CA GLU A 496 0.69 11.75 33.96
C GLU A 496 1.61 12.62 33.09
N LEU A 497 1.28 12.83 31.81
CA LEU A 497 2.05 13.72 30.93
C LEU A 497 2.01 15.16 31.45
N ASN A 498 0.86 15.65 31.94
CA ASN A 498 0.73 17.00 32.46
C ASN A 498 1.55 17.23 33.74
N LYS A 499 1.78 16.24 34.57
CA LYS A 499 2.75 16.35 35.69
C LYS A 499 4.16 16.67 35.19
N VAL A 500 4.57 16.02 34.09
CA VAL A 500 5.88 16.30 33.48
C VAL A 500 5.91 17.69 32.85
N PHE A 501 4.85 18.07 32.11
CA PHE A 501 4.77 19.40 31.47
C PHE A 501 4.79 20.51 32.49
N GLU A 502 4.05 20.39 33.61
CA GLU A 502 4.06 21.36 34.70
C GLU A 502 5.42 21.46 35.35
N ALA A 503 6.07 20.33 35.66
CA ALA A 503 7.40 20.30 36.28
C ALA A 503 8.50 20.90 35.37
N GLU A 504 8.34 20.79 34.05
CA GLU A 504 9.31 21.31 33.07
C GLU A 504 8.93 22.69 32.50
N GLY A 505 7.81 23.28 32.94
CA GLY A 505 7.36 24.61 32.54
C GLY A 505 6.75 24.68 31.12
N TYR A 506 6.21 23.58 30.60
CA TYR A 506 5.53 23.53 29.31
C TYR A 506 4.01 23.66 29.46
N PRO A 507 3.30 24.13 28.41
CA PRO A 507 1.83 24.18 28.41
C PRO A 507 1.20 22.81 28.60
N LEU A 508 0.13 22.75 29.41
CA LEU A 508 -0.62 21.54 29.66
C LEU A 508 -1.38 21.10 28.39
N ILE A 509 -1.44 19.82 28.17
CA ILE A 509 -2.14 19.24 27.02
C ILE A 509 -3.56 18.81 27.37
N THR A 510 -4.44 18.85 26.37
CA THR A 510 -5.80 18.32 26.48
C THR A 510 -5.81 16.79 26.33
N ARG A 511 -6.95 16.14 26.62
CA ARG A 511 -7.15 14.71 26.35
C ARG A 511 -6.90 14.36 24.85
N GLY A 512 -7.29 15.25 23.92
CA GLY A 512 -7.01 15.09 22.49
C GLY A 512 -5.51 15.12 22.19
N GLY A 513 -4.76 16.02 22.83
CA GLY A 513 -3.31 16.02 22.77
C GLY A 513 -2.70 14.72 23.29
N ALA A 514 -3.14 14.25 24.46
CA ALA A 514 -2.67 12.98 25.02
C ALA A 514 -2.98 11.76 24.15
N LYS A 515 -4.08 11.76 23.41
CA LYS A 515 -4.40 10.73 22.41
C LYS A 515 -3.27 10.60 21.39
N ASN A 516 -2.74 11.73 20.89
CA ASN A 516 -1.63 11.71 19.93
C ASN A 516 -0.33 11.17 20.56
N PHE A 517 -0.03 11.54 21.80
CA PHE A 517 1.12 10.98 22.53
C PHE A 517 0.97 9.47 22.75
N ASN A 518 -0.22 8.98 23.10
CA ASN A 518 -0.49 7.56 23.28
C ASN A 518 -0.24 6.78 21.99
N TYR A 519 -0.74 7.26 20.86
CA TYR A 519 -0.48 6.62 19.57
C TYR A 519 1.00 6.64 19.22
N ALA A 520 1.66 7.79 19.35
CA ALA A 520 3.09 7.88 19.09
C ALA A 520 3.90 6.91 19.99
N TYR A 521 3.56 6.82 21.27
CA TYR A 521 4.17 5.91 22.22
C TYR A 521 3.94 4.45 21.85
N LYS A 522 2.69 4.04 21.56
CA LYS A 522 2.35 2.69 21.13
C LYS A 522 3.07 2.27 19.85
N PHE A 523 3.26 3.22 18.93
CA PHE A 523 4.01 2.99 17.69
C PHE A 523 5.52 3.18 17.88
N ASN A 524 5.98 3.16 19.12
CA ASN A 524 7.39 3.21 19.51
C ASN A 524 8.15 4.44 18.95
N ALA A 525 7.50 5.61 18.94
CA ALA A 525 8.14 6.86 18.60
C ALA A 525 9.37 7.09 19.50
N GLY A 526 10.49 7.50 18.93
CA GLY A 526 11.71 7.79 19.70
C GLY A 526 11.52 8.98 20.67
N ASN A 527 12.36 9.06 21.69
CA ASN A 527 12.27 10.12 22.70
C ASN A 527 12.34 11.53 22.10
N LYS A 528 13.19 11.74 21.06
CA LYS A 528 13.22 13.00 20.31
C LYS A 528 11.83 13.35 19.76
N LYS A 529 11.12 12.40 19.13
CA LYS A 529 9.79 12.63 18.57
C LYS A 529 8.78 13.01 19.64
N LEU A 530 8.75 12.30 20.77
CA LEU A 530 7.86 12.63 21.90
C LEU A 530 8.11 14.04 22.42
N GLY A 531 9.38 14.46 22.57
CA GLY A 531 9.70 15.82 23.00
C GLY A 531 9.35 16.88 21.94
N SER A 532 9.56 16.59 20.66
CA SER A 532 9.18 17.51 19.56
C SER A 532 7.67 17.71 19.46
N MET A 533 6.86 16.70 19.79
CA MET A 533 5.39 16.84 19.86
C MET A 533 4.93 17.84 20.94
N ALA A 534 5.77 18.11 21.94
CA ALA A 534 5.56 19.18 22.92
C ALA A 534 5.99 20.57 22.41
N GLY A 535 6.38 20.71 21.14
CA GLY A 535 6.83 21.97 20.55
C GLY A 535 8.31 22.29 20.77
N VAL A 536 9.12 21.35 21.30
CA VAL A 536 10.55 21.56 21.54
C VAL A 536 11.36 21.35 20.27
N VAL A 537 12.02 22.40 19.79
CA VAL A 537 12.79 22.41 18.53
C VAL A 537 14.22 21.91 18.75
N ASN A 538 14.86 22.28 19.86
CA ASN A 538 16.22 21.84 20.14
C ASN A 538 16.30 20.34 20.35
N GLU A 539 17.13 19.65 19.56
CA GLU A 539 17.22 18.20 19.54
C GLU A 539 17.55 17.56 20.89
N THR A 540 18.51 18.13 21.60
CA THR A 540 18.93 17.63 22.92
C THR A 540 17.83 17.84 23.96
N ALA A 541 17.21 19.03 23.97
CA ALA A 541 16.11 19.35 24.88
C ALA A 541 14.88 18.46 24.57
N ALA A 542 14.54 18.28 23.28
CA ALA A 542 13.46 17.39 22.85
C ALA A 542 13.73 15.94 23.29
N LYS A 543 14.95 15.44 23.15
CA LYS A 543 15.31 14.09 23.59
C LYS A 543 15.20 13.93 25.11
N ASN A 544 15.64 14.94 25.89
CA ASN A 544 15.58 14.92 27.35
C ASN A 544 14.14 14.97 27.86
N LEU A 545 13.31 15.91 27.33
CA LEU A 545 11.90 16.00 27.67
C LEU A 545 11.17 14.70 27.27
N GLY A 546 11.41 14.22 26.05
CA GLY A 546 10.78 12.99 25.55
C GLY A 546 11.15 11.75 26.36
N THR A 547 12.33 11.71 26.99
CA THR A 547 12.69 10.64 27.93
C THR A 547 11.80 10.69 29.18
N LYS A 548 11.54 11.87 29.74
CA LYS A 548 10.65 12.05 30.88
C LYS A 548 9.19 11.71 30.54
N LEU A 549 8.72 12.16 29.35
CA LEU A 549 7.37 11.84 28.86
C LEU A 549 7.19 10.33 28.64
N ARG A 550 8.22 9.64 28.12
CA ARG A 550 8.18 8.18 27.97
C ARG A 550 8.05 7.49 29.32
N LEU A 551 8.84 7.85 30.32
CA LEU A 551 8.76 7.26 31.65
C LEU A 551 7.37 7.44 32.26
N ALA A 552 6.75 8.61 32.10
CA ALA A 552 5.38 8.83 32.56
C ALA A 552 4.36 7.91 31.83
N LEU A 553 4.55 7.68 30.53
CA LEU A 553 3.70 6.73 29.78
C LEU A 553 3.99 5.27 30.16
N ASP A 554 5.24 4.91 30.44
CA ASP A 554 5.61 3.56 30.88
C ASP A 554 4.92 3.21 32.20
N GLU A 555 4.70 4.18 33.10
CA GLU A 555 3.96 3.99 34.34
C GLU A 555 2.45 3.74 34.08
N VAL A 556 1.86 4.42 33.09
CA VAL A 556 0.44 4.21 32.72
C VAL A 556 0.24 2.87 32.01
N PHE A 557 1.22 2.45 31.19
CA PHE A 557 1.14 1.29 30.30
C PHE A 557 2.09 0.16 30.70
N GLN A 558 2.19 -0.18 31.98
CA GLN A 558 3.13 -1.19 32.49
C GLN A 558 2.97 -2.57 31.82
N ALA A 559 1.72 -2.98 31.56
CA ALA A 559 1.47 -4.23 30.84
C ALA A 559 2.10 -4.22 29.45
N GLN A 560 2.07 -3.09 28.75
CA GLN A 560 2.70 -2.94 27.44
C GLN A 560 4.22 -3.10 27.53
N VAL A 561 4.85 -2.45 28.50
CA VAL A 561 6.32 -2.52 28.69
C VAL A 561 6.75 -3.96 28.96
N LYS A 562 6.08 -4.64 29.92
CA LYS A 562 6.38 -6.04 30.24
C LYS A 562 6.14 -6.99 29.06
N LEU A 563 5.07 -6.78 28.30
CA LEU A 563 4.78 -7.57 27.12
C LEU A 563 5.84 -7.37 26.04
N GLU A 564 6.29 -6.13 25.82
CA GLU A 564 7.35 -5.85 24.84
C GLU A 564 8.66 -6.55 25.20
N GLU A 565 9.04 -6.56 26.48
CA GLU A 565 10.22 -7.31 26.97
C GLU A 565 10.06 -8.83 26.76
N HIS A 566 8.90 -9.37 27.09
CA HIS A 566 8.60 -10.79 26.84
C HIS A 566 8.70 -11.15 25.35
N LEU A 567 8.08 -10.35 24.50
CA LEU A 567 8.12 -10.58 23.05
C LEU A 567 9.55 -10.43 22.47
N LYS A 568 10.38 -9.53 23.00
CA LYS A 568 11.79 -9.41 22.62
C LYS A 568 12.58 -10.70 22.93
N ILE A 569 12.32 -11.35 24.05
CA ILE A 569 12.95 -12.61 24.41
C ILE A 569 12.53 -13.70 23.41
N GLU A 570 11.23 -13.81 23.11
CA GLU A 570 10.71 -14.78 22.13
C GLU A 570 11.28 -14.53 20.72
N TRP A 571 11.32 -13.29 20.30
CA TRP A 571 11.84 -12.89 19.00
C TRP A 571 13.33 -13.24 18.85
N LYS A 572 14.17 -13.01 19.89
CA LYS A 572 15.59 -13.32 19.88
C LYS A 572 15.88 -14.80 19.69
N LYS A 573 14.98 -15.72 20.11
CA LYS A 573 15.13 -17.16 19.89
C LYS A 573 15.20 -17.54 18.41
N THR A 574 14.56 -16.76 17.53
CA THR A 574 14.48 -17.00 16.09
C THR A 574 15.28 -16.01 15.26
N ALA A 575 15.78 -14.93 15.87
CA ALA A 575 16.48 -13.85 15.19
C ALA A 575 17.87 -14.29 14.72
N ARG A 576 18.28 -13.74 13.58
CA ARG A 576 19.68 -13.78 13.14
C ARG A 576 20.49 -12.80 13.97
N ARG A 577 21.79 -13.08 14.12
CA ARG A 577 22.72 -12.20 14.84
C ARG A 577 23.90 -11.85 13.97
N ARG A 578 24.42 -10.63 14.12
CA ARG A 578 25.67 -10.16 13.53
C ARG A 578 26.47 -9.36 14.57
N GLN A 579 27.80 -9.36 14.44
CA GLN A 579 28.65 -8.45 15.19
C GLN A 579 28.75 -7.13 14.43
N VAL A 580 28.52 -6.03 15.10
CA VAL A 580 28.61 -4.68 14.54
C VAL A 580 29.60 -3.90 15.37
N SER A 581 30.64 -3.36 14.69
CA SER A 581 31.61 -2.48 15.33
C SER A 581 31.12 -1.04 15.25
N TYR A 582 31.20 -0.30 16.35
CA TYR A 582 30.85 1.13 16.40
C TYR A 582 31.88 1.91 17.24
N THR A 583 32.00 3.21 16.97
CA THR A 583 32.93 4.06 17.73
C THR A 583 32.15 4.81 18.80
N TRP A 584 32.52 4.62 20.06
CA TRP A 584 32.00 5.36 21.22
C TRP A 584 33.12 6.06 21.96
N LYS A 585 33.02 7.39 22.10
CA LYS A 585 34.05 8.24 22.73
C LYS A 585 35.48 7.94 22.20
N GLY A 586 35.60 7.78 20.86
CA GLY A 586 36.89 7.52 20.21
C GLY A 586 37.41 6.08 20.33
N ARG A 587 36.68 5.17 20.96
CA ARG A 587 37.07 3.77 21.11
C ARG A 587 36.16 2.86 20.25
N LYS A 588 36.75 1.95 19.47
CA LYS A 588 36.02 0.89 18.79
C LYS A 588 35.41 -0.06 19.83
N GLN A 589 34.15 -0.32 19.72
CA GLN A 589 33.40 -1.28 20.52
C GLN A 589 32.63 -2.21 19.59
N GLU A 590 32.35 -3.41 20.04
CA GLU A 590 31.53 -4.39 19.30
C GLU A 590 30.25 -4.66 20.09
N LYS A 591 29.15 -4.78 19.36
CA LYS A 591 27.88 -5.25 19.92
C LYS A 591 27.30 -6.35 19.04
N THR A 592 26.61 -7.28 19.66
CA THR A 592 25.78 -8.26 18.92
C THR A 592 24.45 -7.59 18.58
N GLU A 593 24.14 -7.48 17.30
CA GLU A 593 22.86 -7.00 16.81
C GLU A 593 22.01 -8.18 16.33
N PHE A 594 20.74 -8.15 16.74
CA PHE A 594 19.75 -9.14 16.32
C PHE A 594 18.84 -8.55 15.25
N PHE A 595 18.43 -9.35 14.25
CA PHE A 595 17.58 -8.92 13.16
C PHE A 595 16.82 -10.10 12.53
N ASN A 596 15.72 -9.79 11.82
CA ASN A 596 14.91 -10.77 11.10
C ASN A 596 14.42 -11.95 11.96
N GLY A 597 14.01 -11.67 13.19
CA GLY A 597 13.38 -12.66 14.06
C GLY A 597 11.92 -12.90 13.70
N LYS A 598 11.34 -13.94 14.25
CA LYS A 598 9.97 -14.34 13.98
C LYS A 598 9.21 -14.62 15.27
N ILE A 599 7.95 -14.20 15.31
CA ILE A 599 7.02 -14.51 16.39
C ILE A 599 5.78 -15.22 15.81
N LYS A 600 5.18 -16.10 16.58
CA LYS A 600 3.97 -16.84 16.19
C LYS A 600 2.73 -15.96 16.24
N GLY A 601 2.04 -15.80 15.12
CA GLY A 601 0.73 -15.14 15.01
C GLY A 601 -0.43 -16.00 15.53
N LEU A 602 -1.64 -15.43 15.58
CA LEU A 602 -2.84 -16.07 16.12
C LEU A 602 -3.21 -17.37 15.40
N ASP A 603 -3.05 -17.43 14.11
CA ASP A 603 -3.32 -18.62 13.30
C ASP A 603 -2.11 -19.59 13.21
N GLY A 604 -1.05 -19.28 13.95
CA GLY A 604 0.17 -20.07 14.04
C GLY A 604 1.21 -19.85 12.96
N ARG A 605 0.96 -18.93 12.01
CA ARG A 605 2.01 -18.51 11.06
C ARG A 605 3.15 -17.80 11.77
N MET A 606 4.35 -17.91 11.23
CA MET A 606 5.53 -17.21 11.77
C MET A 606 5.65 -15.84 11.11
N ILE A 607 5.41 -14.79 11.89
CA ILE A 607 5.46 -13.38 11.46
C ILE A 607 6.90 -12.90 11.52
N LEU A 608 7.45 -12.49 10.38
CA LEU A 608 8.80 -11.94 10.27
C LEU A 608 8.83 -10.49 10.74
N ILE A 609 9.66 -10.20 11.73
CA ILE A 609 9.89 -8.86 12.26
C ILE A 609 11.37 -8.52 12.07
N ARG A 610 11.65 -7.45 11.33
CA ARG A 610 13.02 -7.13 10.90
C ARG A 610 13.85 -6.56 12.04
N ASN A 611 13.28 -5.66 12.83
CA ASN A 611 13.96 -4.91 13.87
C ASN A 611 13.32 -5.16 15.23
N GLU A 612 14.12 -5.18 16.28
CA GLU A 612 13.69 -5.36 17.67
C GLU A 612 12.68 -4.29 18.12
N LYS A 613 12.87 -3.05 17.69
CA LYS A 613 12.01 -1.90 18.05
C LYS A 613 10.57 -1.99 17.51
N ASP A 614 10.35 -2.80 16.45
CA ASP A 614 9.07 -2.88 15.75
C ASP A 614 8.20 -4.04 16.29
N ILE A 615 8.69 -4.82 17.26
CA ILE A 615 8.10 -6.10 17.67
C ILE A 615 6.65 -5.95 18.12
N LEU A 616 6.39 -5.06 19.08
CA LEU A 616 5.05 -4.89 19.66
C LEU A 616 4.06 -4.42 18.60
N VAL A 617 4.43 -3.41 17.84
CA VAL A 617 3.56 -2.82 16.79
C VAL A 617 3.22 -3.86 15.73
N PHE A 618 4.22 -4.61 15.26
CA PHE A 618 4.01 -5.67 14.26
C PHE A 618 3.08 -6.76 14.78
N MET A 619 3.26 -7.16 16.03
CA MET A 619 2.40 -8.19 16.62
C MET A 619 0.95 -7.74 16.76
N LEU A 620 0.72 -6.55 17.32
CA LEU A 620 -0.64 -6.02 17.50
C LEU A 620 -1.35 -5.78 16.16
N GLN A 621 -0.64 -5.24 15.18
CA GLN A 621 -1.20 -5.05 13.83
C GLN A 621 -1.46 -6.37 13.11
N ALA A 622 -0.63 -7.39 13.33
CA ALA A 622 -0.83 -8.71 12.74
C ALA A 622 -2.01 -9.43 13.39
N ASP A 623 -2.15 -9.35 14.71
CA ASP A 623 -3.26 -9.95 15.44
C ASP A 623 -4.61 -9.30 15.04
N GLU A 624 -4.66 -7.97 14.96
CA GLU A 624 -5.80 -7.22 14.40
C GLU A 624 -6.12 -7.70 12.97
N ALA A 625 -5.12 -7.73 12.09
CA ALA A 625 -5.34 -8.12 10.70
C ALA A 625 -5.86 -9.56 10.57
N LEU A 626 -5.30 -10.52 11.31
CA LEU A 626 -5.75 -11.91 11.29
C LEU A 626 -7.16 -12.07 11.86
N THR A 627 -7.49 -11.33 12.92
CA THR A 627 -8.83 -11.32 13.51
C THR A 627 -9.85 -10.75 12.53
N MET A 628 -9.54 -9.63 11.88
CA MET A 628 -10.43 -9.02 10.90
C MET A 628 -10.56 -9.85 9.62
N GLN A 629 -9.49 -10.51 9.16
CA GLN A 629 -9.59 -11.50 8.08
C GLN A 629 -10.57 -12.62 8.45
N LYS A 630 -10.47 -13.14 9.67
CA LYS A 630 -11.39 -14.19 10.15
C LYS A 630 -12.82 -13.66 10.29
N ALA A 631 -13.00 -12.44 10.81
CA ALA A 631 -14.31 -11.79 10.92
C ALA A 631 -14.95 -11.62 9.53
N THR A 632 -14.19 -11.15 8.54
CA THR A 632 -14.66 -10.99 7.15
C THR A 632 -15.15 -12.33 6.57
N VAL A 633 -14.42 -13.42 6.79
CA VAL A 633 -14.84 -14.76 6.35
C VAL A 633 -16.12 -15.21 7.06
N LEU A 634 -16.26 -14.94 8.35
CA LEU A 634 -17.47 -15.29 9.11
C LEU A 634 -18.69 -14.46 8.68
N GLN A 635 -18.49 -13.16 8.45
CA GLN A 635 -19.51 -12.26 7.88
C GLN A 635 -20.01 -12.80 6.53
N ASP A 636 -19.09 -13.12 5.62
CA ASP A 636 -19.43 -13.66 4.31
C ASP A 636 -20.23 -14.96 4.38
N ILE A 637 -19.81 -15.89 5.24
CA ILE A 637 -20.50 -17.18 5.41
C ILE A 637 -21.93 -16.95 5.92
N GLU A 638 -22.12 -16.15 6.97
CA GLU A 638 -23.42 -15.93 7.58
C GLU A 638 -24.35 -15.16 6.63
N LEU A 639 -23.84 -14.11 5.97
CA LEU A 639 -24.62 -13.33 5.00
C LEU A 639 -25.07 -14.18 3.80
N ARG A 640 -24.17 -14.97 3.20
CA ARG A 640 -24.50 -15.83 2.05
C ARG A 640 -25.39 -17.02 2.39
N ASN A 641 -25.51 -17.38 3.64
CA ASN A 641 -26.50 -18.37 4.09
C ASN A 641 -27.91 -17.79 4.18
N LYS A 642 -28.04 -16.45 4.33
CA LYS A 642 -29.33 -15.77 4.48
C LYS A 642 -29.76 -15.00 3.23
N TYR A 643 -28.80 -14.44 2.50
CA TYR A 643 -29.02 -13.45 1.45
C TYR A 643 -28.21 -13.77 0.20
N VAL A 644 -28.59 -13.16 -0.93
CA VAL A 644 -27.94 -13.37 -2.24
C VAL A 644 -26.86 -12.34 -2.45
N ASP A 645 -25.60 -12.81 -2.51
CA ASP A 645 -24.42 -12.00 -2.80
C ASP A 645 -24.51 -11.34 -4.18
N GLY A 646 -24.25 -10.04 -4.25
CA GLY A 646 -24.36 -9.22 -5.44
C GLY A 646 -25.75 -8.65 -5.70
N VAL A 647 -26.80 -9.15 -5.01
CA VAL A 647 -28.20 -8.73 -5.17
C VAL A 647 -28.72 -8.07 -3.90
N ASP A 648 -28.71 -8.79 -2.78
CA ASP A 648 -29.22 -8.27 -1.50
C ASP A 648 -28.14 -7.51 -0.73
N PHE A 649 -26.90 -7.94 -0.87
CA PHE A 649 -25.72 -7.30 -0.28
C PHE A 649 -24.48 -7.44 -1.17
N LYS A 650 -23.50 -6.55 -0.96
CA LYS A 650 -22.19 -6.55 -1.59
C LYS A 650 -21.14 -6.10 -0.58
N GLN A 651 -20.09 -6.88 -0.35
CA GLN A 651 -18.91 -6.33 0.33
C GLN A 651 -18.26 -5.31 -0.60
N VAL A 652 -18.07 -4.07 -0.16
CA VAL A 652 -17.49 -2.99 -0.98
C VAL A 652 -16.10 -2.59 -0.53
N CYS A 653 -15.77 -2.76 0.75
CA CYS A 653 -14.43 -2.50 1.26
C CYS A 653 -14.14 -3.29 2.54
N MET A 654 -12.91 -3.73 2.68
CA MET A 654 -12.30 -4.12 3.95
C MET A 654 -11.09 -3.21 4.15
N TYR A 655 -11.12 -2.32 5.15
CA TYR A 655 -10.13 -1.27 5.36
C TYR A 655 -9.56 -1.35 6.78
N HIS A 656 -8.44 -2.08 6.94
CA HIS A 656 -7.75 -2.34 8.21
C HIS A 656 -8.62 -3.12 9.22
N ASP A 657 -9.21 -2.43 10.18
CA ASP A 657 -10.09 -2.93 11.23
C ASP A 657 -11.59 -2.71 10.94
N GLU A 658 -11.90 -2.16 9.77
CA GLU A 658 -13.25 -1.86 9.29
C GLU A 658 -13.63 -2.74 8.10
N THR A 659 -14.86 -3.23 8.07
CA THR A 659 -15.49 -3.82 6.88
C THR A 659 -16.74 -3.00 6.53
N THR A 660 -16.97 -2.78 5.22
CA THR A 660 -18.13 -2.04 4.73
C THR A 660 -18.88 -2.88 3.71
N PHE A 661 -20.19 -2.99 3.89
CA PHE A 661 -21.12 -3.62 2.97
C PHE A 661 -22.13 -2.59 2.45
N GLU A 662 -22.55 -2.79 1.22
CA GLU A 662 -23.72 -2.15 0.62
C GLU A 662 -24.85 -3.19 0.66
N CYS A 663 -26.02 -2.86 1.17
CA CYS A 663 -27.13 -3.80 1.26
C CYS A 663 -28.49 -3.10 1.08
N ARG A 664 -29.55 -3.91 0.91
CA ARG A 664 -30.92 -3.40 0.94
C ARG A 664 -31.25 -2.83 2.32
N PRO A 665 -32.00 -1.71 2.40
CA PRO A 665 -32.32 -1.08 3.68
C PRO A 665 -33.03 -2.01 4.67
N GLU A 666 -33.86 -2.93 4.17
CA GLU A 666 -34.68 -3.83 4.99
C GLU A 666 -33.85 -4.84 5.80
N ILE A 667 -32.63 -5.14 5.35
CA ILE A 667 -31.73 -6.09 6.01
C ILE A 667 -30.57 -5.40 6.74
N ALA A 668 -30.47 -4.07 6.69
CA ALA A 668 -29.30 -3.34 7.19
C ALA A 668 -28.98 -3.61 8.66
N GLU A 669 -30.00 -3.67 9.53
CA GLU A 669 -29.79 -3.97 10.95
C GLU A 669 -29.35 -5.41 11.19
N ASP A 670 -29.84 -6.40 10.40
CA ASP A 670 -29.33 -7.76 10.51
C ASP A 670 -27.91 -7.89 9.99
N VAL A 671 -27.58 -7.20 8.87
CA VAL A 671 -26.20 -7.12 8.35
C VAL A 671 -25.27 -6.53 9.41
N LYS A 672 -25.65 -5.41 10.05
CA LYS A 672 -24.90 -4.79 11.15
C LYS A 672 -24.67 -5.77 12.29
N GLY A 673 -25.73 -6.42 12.77
CA GLY A 673 -25.64 -7.40 13.85
C GLY A 673 -24.75 -8.60 13.50
N ILE A 674 -24.77 -9.07 12.22
CA ILE A 674 -23.86 -10.12 11.73
C ILE A 674 -22.42 -9.64 11.77
N MET A 675 -22.14 -8.42 11.32
CA MET A 675 -20.79 -7.86 11.29
C MET A 675 -20.20 -7.75 12.70
N GLU A 676 -20.96 -7.21 13.64
CA GLU A 676 -20.55 -7.08 15.04
C GLU A 676 -20.27 -8.44 15.70
N ARG A 677 -21.21 -9.39 15.53
CA ARG A 677 -21.04 -10.76 16.07
C ARG A 677 -19.84 -11.48 15.46
N ALA A 678 -19.58 -11.30 14.17
CA ALA A 678 -18.46 -11.96 13.51
C ALA A 678 -17.10 -11.50 14.05
N ILE A 679 -16.96 -10.23 14.43
CA ILE A 679 -15.75 -9.72 15.10
C ILE A 679 -15.55 -10.44 16.45
N ASN A 680 -16.63 -10.59 17.23
CA ASN A 680 -16.60 -11.34 18.48
C ASN A 680 -16.19 -12.81 18.27
N TYR A 681 -16.86 -13.48 17.33
CA TYR A 681 -16.58 -14.89 17.03
C TYR A 681 -15.17 -15.11 16.46
N ALA A 682 -14.61 -14.15 15.75
CA ALA A 682 -13.22 -14.21 15.29
C ALA A 682 -12.24 -14.20 16.48
N GLY A 683 -12.49 -13.36 17.49
CA GLY A 683 -11.73 -13.37 18.74
C GLY A 683 -11.82 -14.73 19.47
N LYS A 684 -13.02 -15.28 19.59
CA LYS A 684 -13.24 -16.62 20.18
C LYS A 684 -12.56 -17.72 19.39
N HIS A 685 -12.57 -17.65 18.06
CA HIS A 685 -11.88 -18.61 17.18
C HIS A 685 -10.37 -18.69 17.46
N PHE A 686 -9.77 -17.56 17.81
CA PHE A 686 -8.34 -17.49 18.16
C PHE A 686 -8.07 -17.68 19.66
N ASN A 687 -9.09 -18.00 20.46
CA ASN A 687 -9.02 -18.16 21.91
C ASN A 687 -8.47 -16.90 22.60
N LEU A 688 -8.81 -15.71 22.10
CA LEU A 688 -8.46 -14.47 22.78
C LEU A 688 -9.13 -14.40 24.14
N SER A 689 -8.38 -14.06 25.17
CA SER A 689 -8.86 -13.98 26.55
C SER A 689 -9.74 -12.75 26.81
N ILE A 690 -9.72 -11.78 25.88
CA ILE A 690 -10.53 -10.57 25.91
C ILE A 690 -11.51 -10.59 24.74
N GLU A 691 -12.77 -10.34 25.05
CA GLU A 691 -13.83 -10.24 24.06
C GLU A 691 -13.54 -9.13 23.04
N GLN A 692 -13.65 -9.45 21.76
CA GLN A 692 -13.56 -8.46 20.68
C GLN A 692 -14.97 -7.94 20.39
N THR A 693 -15.11 -6.63 20.27
CA THR A 693 -16.42 -5.98 20.02
C THR A 693 -16.36 -5.20 18.70
N GLY A 694 -17.43 -5.27 17.93
CA GLY A 694 -17.66 -4.45 16.76
C GLY A 694 -18.52 -3.24 17.11
N ASP A 695 -18.24 -2.10 16.47
CA ASP A 695 -19.07 -0.90 16.50
C ASP A 695 -19.59 -0.63 15.09
N GLY A 696 -20.89 -0.85 14.88
CA GLY A 696 -21.53 -0.81 13.58
C GLY A 696 -22.31 0.48 13.35
N ALA A 697 -22.23 1.04 12.14
CA ALA A 697 -22.97 2.21 11.71
C ALA A 697 -23.66 1.97 10.37
N ILE A 698 -24.78 2.67 10.15
CA ILE A 698 -25.59 2.61 8.92
C ILE A 698 -25.68 4.04 8.35
N GLY A 699 -25.48 4.20 7.05
CA GLY A 699 -25.50 5.51 6.39
C GLY A 699 -25.53 5.41 4.87
N LEU A 700 -25.56 6.54 4.19
CA LEU A 700 -25.63 6.62 2.73
C LEU A 700 -24.27 6.76 2.06
N ASN A 701 -23.25 7.14 2.80
CA ASN A 701 -21.87 7.30 2.32
C ASN A 701 -20.86 6.95 3.41
N TRP A 702 -19.61 6.76 3.02
CA TRP A 702 -18.55 6.33 3.93
C TRP A 702 -18.26 7.33 5.07
N ALA A 703 -18.52 8.62 4.88
CA ALA A 703 -18.30 9.59 5.94
C ALA A 703 -19.37 9.51 7.07
N GLU A 704 -20.54 8.93 6.78
CA GLU A 704 -21.64 8.75 7.75
C GLU A 704 -21.49 7.45 8.58
N VAL A 705 -20.74 6.51 8.07
CA VAL A 705 -20.57 5.17 8.69
C VAL A 705 -19.20 4.97 9.33
N HIS A 706 -18.41 6.07 9.52
CA HIS A 706 -17.06 6.02 10.09
C HIS A 706 -16.84 7.06 11.18
#